data_fbeb740cf0c1054de918c18ad46d462b
#
_entry.id   fbeb740cf0c1054de918c18ad46d462b
#
_cell.length_a   1.000
_cell.length_b   1.000
_cell.length_c   1.000
_cell.angle_alpha   90.00
_cell.angle_beta   90.00
_cell.angle_gamma   90.00
#
_symmetry.space_group_name_H-M   'P 1'
#
loop_
_entity.id
_entity.type
_entity.pdbx_description
1 polymer ?
#
loop_
_entity_poly.entity_id
_entity_poly.type
_entity_poly.pdbx_seq_one_letter_code
_entity_poly.pdbx_strand_id
1 'polypeptide(L)'
;MVLAAACTAGTVFAQKPCGTDEHYHQLLKEHPELVELEQQFNEQVGRGLAAKGTAGGPDTAYYDLPLVIHVVHDYGFSTEFLSDNAIYEAVQNWALAFVKKNADTSLVIPPFIPYIGNARIRLHLATKDPNGNPTKGVIRHYSYLTNNGSDQSKFTPWPNNKYMNIWFTKTLGTSGAAAYAYYPSSAAGMPHYDGVIGLAEYLNYSKTIPHEIGHCLNLQHVWGNTNNPAVACGNDQVDDTPPTKGHNPGCVASAIYDTACATGYAKTYVSMSGMMDSVVNYPDTVNAQNIMDYTYCANMFSMGQCVRMRNALTSTVAGRNNLITPSNLVATGALEPMPDLPPVAEFCVNKGTGGTTSDPRSYFLTTDNVIDFSFRNMSWNDTISSVKWDFSNGAATPTSTATGNVTNSFTVPGWVTVTLTATSNAGSNTLVKEKAVYAADPNPVGGLGYSQSFGSESAISNWPMINVYENNFKWEFYNGAGKDDNSCVRFRSYDGSDRRTGTATGDYDDFVTPAFDLAGLSGDLYFNFFTTGASTSPGGWVTKVYDSLQIDVSTSGGARWQKIGAYRTTDLANNGSIGGEFIPGSSSTWVPRSVTIPATYRTSQTFFRFRLRAGNGGNNVYLDNVGIGLFPAEVQEAAATSNNSLYIYPNPSSNGCNLVFKAGDDNRMKYCVRDVTGKVILEAERAVTPNSLNTEFISRSAVGTPGMYIVTVTSGSSISTQKMVVY
;
A
#
# COMPACT_ATOMS: atom_id res chain seq x y z
N MET A 1 -51.13 6.48 28.38
CA MET A 1 -50.38 6.29 27.13
C MET A 1 -49.11 7.12 27.28
N VAL A 2 -48.04 6.47 27.74
CA VAL A 2 -46.75 7.13 28.01
C VAL A 2 -45.84 6.81 26.80
N LEU A 3 -45.50 7.85 26.05
CA LEU A 3 -44.53 7.76 24.96
C LEU A 3 -43.12 7.63 25.58
N ALA A 4 -42.53 6.47 25.43
CA ALA A 4 -41.12 6.28 25.70
C ALA A 4 -40.31 6.76 24.46
N ALA A 5 -39.57 7.86 24.62
CA ALA A 5 -38.62 8.34 23.68
C ALA A 5 -37.39 7.38 23.72
N ALA A 6 -37.19 6.61 22.67
CA ALA A 6 -35.95 5.82 22.50
C ALA A 6 -34.81 6.78 22.12
N CYS A 7 -33.97 7.11 23.09
CA CYS A 7 -32.64 7.65 22.79
C CYS A 7 -31.82 6.58 22.08
N THR A 8 -31.62 6.73 20.79
CA THR A 8 -30.58 6.01 20.08
C THR A 8 -29.23 6.51 20.59
N ALA A 9 -28.55 5.70 21.40
CA ALA A 9 -27.15 5.93 21.76
C ALA A 9 -26.33 5.81 20.46
N GLY A 10 -26.00 6.93 19.85
CA GLY A 10 -24.98 7.00 18.83
C GLY A 10 -23.68 6.49 19.48
N THR A 11 -23.04 5.52 18.85
CA THR A 11 -21.70 5.08 19.22
C THR A 11 -20.76 6.28 19.12
N VAL A 12 -20.38 6.82 20.28
CA VAL A 12 -19.33 7.84 20.37
C VAL A 12 -18.01 7.09 20.06
N PHE A 13 -17.55 7.19 18.83
CA PHE A 13 -16.19 6.76 18.50
C PHE A 13 -15.24 7.69 19.27
N ALA A 14 -14.40 7.11 20.11
CA ALA A 14 -13.29 7.84 20.71
C ALA A 14 -12.43 8.42 19.57
N GLN A 15 -12.16 9.74 19.63
CA GLN A 15 -11.26 10.36 18.64
C GLN A 15 -9.91 9.69 18.72
N LYS A 16 -9.41 9.19 17.58
CA LYS A 16 -8.05 8.67 17.50
C LYS A 16 -7.07 9.84 17.65
N PRO A 17 -5.95 9.66 18.36
CA PRO A 17 -4.98 10.73 18.56
C PRO A 17 -4.29 11.13 17.23
N CYS A 18 -3.64 12.30 17.25
CA CYS A 18 -2.68 12.71 16.23
C CYS A 18 -1.39 11.89 16.38
N GLY A 19 -0.78 11.52 15.25
CA GLY A 19 0.48 10.77 15.23
C GLY A 19 1.73 11.64 15.12
N THR A 20 1.62 12.97 15.09
CA THR A 20 2.72 13.90 14.82
C THR A 20 3.85 13.78 15.82
N ASP A 21 3.58 13.71 17.13
CA ASP A 21 4.63 13.60 18.15
C ASP A 21 5.44 12.30 17.99
N GLU A 22 4.75 11.17 17.77
CA GLU A 22 5.39 9.87 17.62
C GLU A 22 6.29 9.83 16.38
N HIS A 23 5.78 10.30 15.25
CA HIS A 23 6.54 10.46 14.00
C HIS A 23 7.71 11.42 14.17
N TYR A 24 7.49 12.55 14.82
CA TYR A 24 8.51 13.56 15.05
C TYR A 24 9.64 13.03 15.93
N HIS A 25 9.31 12.35 17.04
CA HIS A 25 10.33 11.74 17.90
C HIS A 25 11.14 10.63 17.21
N GLN A 26 10.52 9.86 16.34
CA GLN A 26 11.24 8.88 15.52
C GLN A 26 12.18 9.60 14.54
N LEU A 27 11.68 10.62 13.87
CA LEU A 27 12.44 11.43 12.93
C LEU A 27 13.68 12.05 13.58
N LEU A 28 13.54 12.59 14.79
CA LEU A 28 14.67 13.17 15.53
C LEU A 28 15.74 12.14 15.94
N LYS A 29 15.36 10.86 16.11
CA LYS A 29 16.34 9.78 16.37
C LYS A 29 17.15 9.45 15.12
N GLU A 30 16.50 9.49 13.96
CA GLU A 30 17.12 9.23 12.67
C GLU A 30 17.88 10.44 12.14
N HIS A 31 17.45 11.66 12.52
CA HIS A 31 17.89 12.96 12.03
C HIS A 31 18.07 13.97 13.16
N PRO A 32 19.06 13.78 14.03
CA PRO A 32 19.30 14.68 15.17
C PRO A 32 19.62 16.13 14.78
N GLU A 33 20.06 16.37 13.54
CA GLU A 33 20.29 17.72 13.00
C GLU A 33 19.03 18.59 12.93
N LEU A 34 17.85 17.98 12.89
CA LEU A 34 16.58 18.71 12.87
C LEU A 34 16.27 19.43 14.18
N VAL A 35 16.82 18.98 15.30
CA VAL A 35 16.65 19.65 16.62
C VAL A 35 17.17 21.09 16.57
N GLU A 36 18.35 21.30 15.99
CA GLU A 36 18.93 22.64 15.88
C GLU A 36 18.13 23.53 14.94
N LEU A 37 17.67 22.98 13.80
CA LEU A 37 16.82 23.71 12.85
C LEU A 37 15.49 24.13 13.47
N GLU A 38 14.90 23.27 14.29
CA GLU A 38 13.66 23.59 14.99
C GLU A 38 13.87 24.67 16.05
N GLN A 39 14.93 24.57 16.84
CA GLN A 39 15.24 25.57 17.83
C GLN A 39 15.44 26.94 17.19
N GLN A 40 16.24 27.02 16.14
CA GLN A 40 16.46 28.25 15.37
C GLN A 40 15.17 28.82 14.81
N PHE A 41 14.29 27.96 14.29
CA PHE A 41 13.00 28.36 13.77
C PHE A 41 12.06 28.89 14.87
N ASN A 42 11.98 28.20 16.01
CA ASN A 42 11.17 28.62 17.15
C ASN A 42 11.66 29.96 17.72
N GLU A 43 12.97 30.18 17.79
CA GLU A 43 13.53 31.48 18.19
C GLU A 43 13.19 32.59 17.17
N GLN A 44 13.22 32.29 15.87
CA GLN A 44 12.86 33.25 14.82
C GLN A 44 11.38 33.61 14.90
N VAL A 45 10.49 32.63 15.09
CA VAL A 45 9.05 32.85 15.26
C VAL A 45 8.76 33.66 16.54
N GLY A 46 9.44 33.33 17.65
CA GLY A 46 9.34 34.09 18.91
C GLY A 46 9.84 35.52 18.79
N ARG A 47 10.96 35.77 18.11
CA ARG A 47 11.47 37.13 17.81
C ARG A 47 10.50 37.93 16.93
N GLY A 48 9.81 37.25 15.98
CA GLY A 48 8.77 37.84 15.16
C GLY A 48 7.56 38.32 15.98
N LEU A 49 7.22 37.62 17.07
CA LEU A 49 6.19 38.05 18.04
C LEU A 49 6.61 39.36 18.75
N ALA A 50 7.85 39.44 19.24
CA ALA A 50 8.37 40.62 19.93
C ALA A 50 8.53 41.82 18.99
N ALA A 51 9.00 41.62 17.76
CA ALA A 51 9.22 42.70 16.81
C ALA A 51 7.93 43.33 16.26
N LYS A 52 6.88 42.53 16.08
CA LYS A 52 5.57 43.06 15.64
C LYS A 52 4.80 43.81 16.72
N GLY A 53 5.09 43.53 18.00
CA GLY A 53 4.53 44.27 19.12
C GLY A 53 5.02 45.71 19.23
N THR A 54 6.09 46.09 18.51
CA THR A 54 6.72 47.40 18.63
C THR A 54 6.56 48.33 17.41
N ALA A 55 6.07 47.88 16.26
CA ALA A 55 6.21 48.66 15.01
C ALA A 55 5.01 48.71 14.05
N GLY A 56 3.85 48.16 14.36
CA GLY A 56 2.74 48.19 13.41
C GLY A 56 1.38 48.01 14.03
N GLY A 57 0.38 48.74 13.57
CA GLY A 57 -1.04 48.53 13.95
C GLY A 57 -1.51 47.09 13.71
N PRO A 58 -2.75 46.73 14.08
CA PRO A 58 -3.25 45.37 14.05
C PRO A 58 -3.07 44.77 12.63
N ASP A 59 -2.41 43.63 12.51
CA ASP A 59 -2.35 42.88 11.26
C ASP A 59 -3.72 42.31 10.94
N THR A 60 -4.48 43.07 10.17
CA THR A 60 -5.87 42.77 9.81
C THR A 60 -5.97 42.00 8.48
N ALA A 61 -4.84 41.77 7.81
CA ALA A 61 -4.82 41.09 6.51
C ALA A 61 -5.24 39.61 6.64
N TYR A 62 -5.99 39.13 5.65
CA TYR A 62 -6.25 37.71 5.48
C TYR A 62 -5.13 37.09 4.66
N TYR A 63 -4.72 35.88 5.04
CA TYR A 63 -3.82 35.02 4.28
C TYR A 63 -4.62 33.91 3.62
N ASP A 64 -4.50 33.81 2.31
CA ASP A 64 -5.14 32.78 1.52
C ASP A 64 -4.14 31.65 1.29
N LEU A 65 -4.54 30.41 1.60
CA LEU A 65 -3.69 29.25 1.58
C LEU A 65 -4.16 28.24 0.51
N PRO A 66 -3.40 28.03 -0.57
CA PRO A 66 -3.74 27.05 -1.58
C PRO A 66 -3.58 25.61 -1.07
N LEU A 67 -4.63 24.81 -1.19
CA LEU A 67 -4.66 23.40 -0.84
C LEU A 67 -4.75 22.51 -2.07
N VAL A 68 -4.21 21.30 -1.96
CA VAL A 68 -4.48 20.17 -2.84
C VAL A 68 -4.78 18.94 -2.02
N ILE A 69 -5.83 18.21 -2.38
CA ILE A 69 -6.27 17.00 -1.70
C ILE A 69 -5.93 15.79 -2.56
N HIS A 70 -5.21 14.85 -1.98
CA HIS A 70 -4.85 13.59 -2.59
C HIS A 70 -5.66 12.46 -1.95
N VAL A 71 -6.48 11.78 -2.73
CA VAL A 71 -7.25 10.62 -2.28
C VAL A 71 -6.51 9.37 -2.73
N VAL A 72 -5.96 8.62 -1.78
CA VAL A 72 -5.31 7.33 -2.06
C VAL A 72 -6.34 6.24 -1.80
N HIS A 73 -6.68 5.48 -2.82
CA HIS A 73 -7.70 4.44 -2.74
C HIS A 73 -7.24 3.14 -3.38
N ASP A 74 -7.79 2.03 -2.92
CA ASP A 74 -7.44 0.70 -3.43
C ASP A 74 -8.41 0.23 -4.51
N TYR A 75 -9.72 0.36 -4.26
CA TYR A 75 -10.75 0.09 -5.26
C TYR A 75 -12.04 0.85 -4.91
N GLY A 76 -12.85 1.18 -5.92
CA GLY A 76 -13.99 2.08 -5.74
C GLY A 76 -15.18 1.52 -4.98
N PHE A 77 -15.11 0.28 -4.48
CA PHE A 77 -16.12 -0.29 -3.58
C PHE A 77 -15.81 0.00 -2.11
N SER A 78 -14.67 0.60 -1.82
CA SER A 78 -14.23 0.90 -0.46
C SER A 78 -14.54 2.33 -0.03
N THR A 79 -14.53 2.54 1.29
CA THR A 79 -14.98 3.79 1.92
C THR A 79 -14.01 4.95 1.78
N GLU A 80 -12.75 4.65 1.46
CA GLU A 80 -11.72 5.68 1.26
C GLU A 80 -11.83 6.41 -0.09
N PHE A 81 -12.68 5.95 -1.00
CA PHE A 81 -12.98 6.68 -2.23
C PHE A 81 -13.92 7.85 -1.95
N LEU A 82 -13.35 8.96 -1.50
CA LEU A 82 -14.07 10.17 -1.11
C LEU A 82 -14.65 10.89 -2.35
N SER A 83 -15.90 11.31 -2.29
CA SER A 83 -16.51 12.12 -3.35
C SER A 83 -15.98 13.57 -3.34
N ASP A 84 -15.96 14.21 -4.50
CA ASP A 84 -15.53 15.61 -4.61
C ASP A 84 -16.38 16.52 -3.75
N ASN A 85 -17.71 16.34 -3.71
CA ASN A 85 -18.61 17.13 -2.89
C ASN A 85 -18.29 17.01 -1.40
N ALA A 86 -18.04 15.78 -0.91
CA ALA A 86 -17.64 15.59 0.49
C ALA A 86 -16.33 16.31 0.83
N ILE A 87 -15.38 16.32 -0.10
CA ILE A 87 -14.11 17.05 0.06
C ILE A 87 -14.35 18.56 0.09
N TYR A 88 -15.15 19.09 -0.84
CA TYR A 88 -15.45 20.52 -0.89
C TYR A 88 -16.15 21.02 0.40
N GLU A 89 -17.14 20.28 0.87
CA GLU A 89 -17.83 20.58 2.14
C GLU A 89 -16.87 20.52 3.33
N ALA A 90 -15.99 19.51 3.37
CA ALA A 90 -15.01 19.37 4.44
C ALA A 90 -14.03 20.54 4.47
N VAL A 91 -13.46 20.95 3.32
CA VAL A 91 -12.54 22.09 3.25
C VAL A 91 -13.22 23.39 3.72
N GLN A 92 -14.48 23.63 3.34
CA GLN A 92 -15.24 24.76 3.82
C GLN A 92 -15.41 24.73 5.34
N ASN A 93 -15.73 23.57 5.92
CA ASN A 93 -15.90 23.40 7.37
C ASN A 93 -14.58 23.60 8.13
N TRP A 94 -13.44 23.09 7.61
CA TRP A 94 -12.12 23.28 8.22
C TRP A 94 -11.73 24.76 8.25
N ALA A 95 -12.02 25.49 7.17
CA ALA A 95 -11.70 26.92 7.07
C ALA A 95 -12.35 27.76 8.17
N LEU A 96 -13.52 27.35 8.68
CA LEU A 96 -14.25 28.09 9.73
C LEU A 96 -13.44 28.21 11.02
N ALA A 97 -12.65 27.20 11.39
CA ALA A 97 -11.83 27.22 12.60
C ALA A 97 -10.75 28.32 12.55
N PHE A 98 -10.14 28.56 11.40
CA PHE A 98 -9.07 29.54 11.21
C PHE A 98 -9.56 31.00 11.15
N VAL A 99 -10.86 31.19 10.95
CA VAL A 99 -11.50 32.53 10.92
C VAL A 99 -12.47 32.76 12.07
N LYS A 100 -12.45 31.91 13.11
CA LYS A 100 -13.33 32.00 14.30
C LYS A 100 -14.81 32.02 13.90
N LYS A 101 -15.22 31.14 12.96
CA LYS A 101 -16.63 31.07 12.51
C LYS A 101 -17.25 29.69 12.71
N ASN A 102 -16.54 28.74 13.30
CA ASN A 102 -17.10 27.46 13.68
C ASN A 102 -18.16 27.63 14.77
N ALA A 103 -19.34 27.05 14.60
CA ALA A 103 -20.50 27.27 15.44
C ALA A 103 -20.26 26.89 16.92
N ASP A 104 -19.42 25.87 17.16
CA ASP A 104 -19.06 25.37 18.49
C ASP A 104 -18.13 26.31 19.29
N THR A 105 -17.61 27.39 18.69
CA THR A 105 -16.89 28.45 19.41
C THR A 105 -17.73 29.03 20.55
N SER A 106 -19.06 29.02 20.43
CA SER A 106 -19.99 29.45 21.48
C SER A 106 -19.98 28.55 22.72
N LEU A 107 -19.40 27.37 22.66
CA LEU A 107 -19.28 26.39 23.74
C LEU A 107 -17.97 26.53 24.54
N VAL A 108 -17.13 27.50 24.21
CA VAL A 108 -15.86 27.75 24.94
C VAL A 108 -16.22 28.23 26.35
N ILE A 109 -15.55 27.62 27.35
CA ILE A 109 -15.75 27.98 28.75
C ILE A 109 -15.29 29.42 29.06
N PRO A 110 -15.90 30.08 30.03
CA PRO A 110 -15.67 31.50 30.31
C PRO A 110 -14.19 31.92 30.43
N PRO A 111 -13.29 31.17 31.09
CA PRO A 111 -11.88 31.57 31.20
C PRO A 111 -11.16 31.78 29.85
N PHE A 112 -11.58 31.08 28.79
CA PHE A 112 -10.92 31.16 27.49
C PHE A 112 -11.66 31.97 26.43
N ILE A 113 -12.88 32.43 26.69
CA ILE A 113 -13.63 33.28 25.76
C ILE A 113 -12.83 34.51 25.29
N PRO A 114 -12.10 35.24 26.18
CA PRO A 114 -11.29 36.39 25.78
C PRO A 114 -10.13 36.04 24.85
N TYR A 115 -9.68 34.78 24.88
CA TYR A 115 -8.48 34.31 24.15
C TYR A 115 -8.79 33.56 22.84
N ILE A 116 -10.07 33.47 22.45
CA ILE A 116 -10.47 32.84 21.20
C ILE A 116 -9.87 33.64 20.03
N GLY A 117 -8.89 33.01 19.34
CA GLY A 117 -8.15 33.61 18.24
C GLY A 117 -8.91 33.60 16.92
N ASN A 118 -8.53 34.52 16.05
CA ASN A 118 -8.87 34.51 14.63
C ASN A 118 -7.58 34.58 13.84
N ALA A 119 -7.14 33.46 13.27
CA ALA A 119 -5.90 33.39 12.52
C ALA A 119 -5.97 34.19 11.20
N ARG A 120 -7.18 34.50 10.71
CA ARG A 120 -7.40 35.15 9.42
C ARG A 120 -6.71 34.42 8.26
N ILE A 121 -6.72 33.08 8.35
CA ILE A 121 -6.26 32.20 7.28
C ILE A 121 -7.49 31.63 6.59
N ARG A 122 -7.56 31.74 5.28
CA ARG A 122 -8.62 31.18 4.45
C ARG A 122 -8.03 30.02 3.64
N LEU A 123 -8.71 28.90 3.65
CA LEU A 123 -8.31 27.71 2.93
C LEU A 123 -9.00 27.67 1.57
N HIS A 124 -8.26 27.45 0.51
CA HIS A 124 -8.77 27.40 -0.86
C HIS A 124 -8.23 26.18 -1.58
N LEU A 125 -9.10 25.38 -2.19
CA LEU A 125 -8.64 24.41 -3.18
C LEU A 125 -8.02 25.12 -4.36
N ALA A 126 -6.86 24.65 -4.80
CA ALA A 126 -6.19 25.21 -5.97
C ALA A 126 -7.01 24.94 -7.24
N THR A 127 -7.11 25.95 -8.12
CA THR A 127 -7.78 25.82 -9.42
C THR A 127 -6.80 25.67 -10.58
N LYS A 128 -5.50 25.71 -10.30
CA LYS A 128 -4.41 25.43 -11.27
C LYS A 128 -3.42 24.44 -10.65
N ASP A 129 -3.01 23.46 -11.44
CA ASP A 129 -1.96 22.51 -11.10
C ASP A 129 -0.55 23.14 -11.17
N PRO A 130 0.54 22.44 -10.80
CA PRO A 130 1.90 22.97 -10.88
C PRO A 130 2.35 23.42 -12.29
N ASN A 131 1.70 22.93 -13.33
CA ASN A 131 1.96 23.27 -14.73
C ASN A 131 1.05 24.41 -15.24
N GLY A 132 0.11 24.88 -14.41
CA GLY A 132 -0.84 25.93 -14.75
C GLY A 132 -2.12 25.42 -15.43
N ASN A 133 -2.34 24.11 -15.53
CA ASN A 133 -3.56 23.55 -16.10
C ASN A 133 -4.73 23.69 -15.11
N PRO A 134 -5.97 23.87 -15.60
CA PRO A 134 -7.15 23.91 -14.74
C PRO A 134 -7.34 22.64 -13.95
N THR A 135 -7.71 22.75 -12.67
CA THR A 135 -8.00 21.63 -11.75
C THR A 135 -9.06 22.03 -10.73
N LYS A 136 -9.68 21.06 -10.10
CA LYS A 136 -10.55 21.27 -8.92
C LYS A 136 -9.80 21.04 -7.59
N GLY A 137 -8.47 20.91 -7.63
CA GLY A 137 -7.64 20.74 -6.43
C GLY A 137 -7.76 19.37 -5.75
N VAL A 138 -8.30 18.37 -6.45
CA VAL A 138 -8.45 17.00 -5.96
C VAL A 138 -7.76 16.05 -6.93
N ILE A 139 -6.93 15.14 -6.42
CA ILE A 139 -6.20 14.13 -7.20
C ILE A 139 -6.49 12.75 -6.60
N ARG A 140 -6.62 11.74 -7.45
CA ARG A 140 -6.85 10.36 -7.03
C ARG A 140 -5.67 9.47 -7.40
N HIS A 141 -5.28 8.60 -6.46
CA HIS A 141 -4.17 7.66 -6.62
C HIS A 141 -4.69 6.26 -6.33
N TYR A 142 -4.56 5.36 -7.30
CA TYR A 142 -4.92 3.96 -7.13
C TYR A 142 -3.71 3.19 -6.64
N SER A 143 -3.73 2.75 -5.38
CA SER A 143 -2.62 2.03 -4.76
C SER A 143 -3.06 1.22 -3.54
N TYR A 144 -2.42 0.07 -3.35
CA TYR A 144 -2.55 -0.72 -2.12
C TYR A 144 -2.11 0.05 -0.86
N LEU A 145 -1.25 1.04 -1.00
CA LEU A 145 -0.69 1.81 0.12
C LEU A 145 -1.74 2.54 0.96
N THR A 146 -2.97 2.68 0.47
CA THR A 146 -4.10 3.14 1.30
C THR A 146 -4.38 2.22 2.49
N ASN A 147 -4.08 0.91 2.38
CA ASN A 147 -4.28 -0.09 3.43
C ASN A 147 -3.15 -0.13 4.48
N ASN A 148 -2.10 0.66 4.30
CA ASN A 148 -1.00 0.83 5.24
C ASN A 148 -0.39 2.23 5.05
N GLY A 149 -1.24 3.27 5.19
CA GLY A 149 -0.88 4.66 4.93
C GLY A 149 0.32 5.10 5.75
N SER A 150 1.25 5.75 5.09
CA SER A 150 2.51 6.27 5.64
C SER A 150 3.04 7.34 4.70
N ASP A 151 4.25 7.83 4.92
CA ASP A 151 4.90 8.76 3.99
C ASP A 151 5.08 8.18 2.58
N GLN A 152 5.15 6.85 2.46
CA GLN A 152 5.14 6.16 1.15
C GLN A 152 3.83 6.37 0.39
N SER A 153 2.73 6.67 1.09
CA SER A 153 1.42 6.94 0.49
C SER A 153 1.24 8.39 0.04
N LYS A 154 2.24 9.25 0.26
CA LYS A 154 2.23 10.64 -0.19
C LYS A 154 2.60 10.73 -1.68
N PHE A 155 1.71 10.20 -2.53
CA PHE A 155 1.90 10.17 -3.98
C PHE A 155 1.97 11.58 -4.57
N THR A 156 2.85 11.78 -5.53
CA THR A 156 2.97 12.97 -6.39
C THR A 156 2.76 14.30 -5.65
N PRO A 157 3.53 14.60 -4.59
CA PRO A 157 3.37 15.84 -3.85
C PRO A 157 3.53 17.04 -4.80
N TRP A 158 2.61 17.99 -4.73
CA TRP A 158 2.79 19.25 -5.43
C TRP A 158 3.82 20.11 -4.67
N PRO A 159 4.51 21.04 -5.33
CA PRO A 159 5.55 21.85 -4.69
C PRO A 159 5.05 22.48 -3.38
N ASN A 160 5.65 22.09 -2.26
CA ASN A 160 5.20 22.46 -0.90
C ASN A 160 5.32 23.96 -0.61
N ASN A 161 6.13 24.67 -1.37
CA ASN A 161 6.21 26.13 -1.32
C ASN A 161 5.11 26.86 -2.14
N LYS A 162 4.30 26.11 -2.90
CA LYS A 162 3.17 26.64 -3.65
C LYS A 162 1.82 26.15 -3.14
N TYR A 163 1.76 24.91 -2.64
CA TYR A 163 0.55 24.25 -2.21
C TYR A 163 0.75 23.58 -0.85
N MET A 164 -0.26 23.54 -0.03
CA MET A 164 -0.32 22.65 1.11
C MET A 164 -0.98 21.34 0.67
N ASN A 165 -0.25 20.25 0.75
CA ASN A 165 -0.70 18.92 0.35
C ASN A 165 -1.40 18.22 1.51
N ILE A 166 -2.53 17.56 1.26
CA ILE A 166 -3.27 16.76 2.24
C ILE A 166 -3.64 15.43 1.58
N TRP A 167 -3.16 14.31 2.15
CA TRP A 167 -3.46 12.96 1.67
C TRP A 167 -4.46 12.28 2.58
N PHE A 168 -5.39 11.53 1.97
CA PHE A 168 -6.32 10.66 2.69
C PHE A 168 -6.10 9.22 2.32
N THR A 169 -6.02 8.34 3.33
CA THR A 169 -5.85 6.90 3.21
C THR A 169 -6.92 6.17 4.04
N LYS A 170 -7.08 4.87 3.81
CA LYS A 170 -8.02 4.02 4.55
C LYS A 170 -7.52 3.69 5.96
N THR A 171 -6.24 3.40 6.09
CA THR A 171 -5.58 3.12 7.37
C THR A 171 -4.27 3.87 7.46
N LEU A 172 -3.76 4.10 8.68
CA LEU A 172 -2.40 4.56 8.90
C LEU A 172 -1.59 3.44 9.56
N GLY A 173 -0.34 3.30 9.16
CA GLY A 173 0.58 2.31 9.71
C GLY A 173 0.93 2.57 11.18
N THR A 174 0.86 3.82 11.62
CA THR A 174 0.96 4.20 13.03
C THR A 174 -0.31 3.81 13.75
N SER A 175 -0.20 2.88 14.67
CA SER A 175 -1.36 2.31 15.39
C SER A 175 -2.14 3.38 16.15
N GLY A 176 -3.40 3.55 15.80
CA GLY A 176 -4.34 4.39 16.52
C GLY A 176 -4.38 5.87 16.13
N ALA A 177 -3.52 6.36 15.23
CA ALA A 177 -3.56 7.75 14.79
C ALA A 177 -4.72 8.02 13.80
N ALA A 178 -5.33 9.22 13.90
CA ALA A 178 -6.31 9.73 12.94
C ALA A 178 -5.64 10.44 11.76
N ALA A 179 -4.56 11.15 12.03
CA ALA A 179 -3.75 11.89 11.07
C ALA A 179 -2.38 12.21 11.67
N TYR A 180 -1.45 12.69 10.84
CA TYR A 180 -0.22 13.33 11.28
C TYR A 180 0.29 14.34 10.24
N ALA A 181 1.15 15.23 10.68
CA ALA A 181 1.77 16.27 9.87
C ALA A 181 3.25 16.44 10.20
N TYR A 182 3.93 17.27 9.42
CA TYR A 182 5.31 17.65 9.65
C TYR A 182 5.42 19.12 10.06
N TYR A 183 6.25 19.41 11.06
CA TYR A 183 6.60 20.77 11.41
C TYR A 183 7.40 21.45 10.27
N PRO A 184 7.35 22.77 10.14
CA PRO A 184 8.10 23.47 9.08
C PRO A 184 9.60 23.21 9.11
N SER A 185 10.20 23.04 10.28
CA SER A 185 11.62 22.69 10.45
C SER A 185 11.96 21.35 9.80
N SER A 186 11.14 20.31 10.04
CA SER A 186 11.29 18.99 9.43
C SER A 186 11.01 19.03 7.93
N ALA A 187 9.97 19.74 7.52
CA ALA A 187 9.59 19.90 6.13
C ALA A 187 10.65 20.64 5.29
N ALA A 188 11.44 21.51 5.89
CA ALA A 188 12.55 22.17 5.21
C ALA A 188 13.63 21.18 4.72
N GLY A 189 13.90 20.14 5.51
CA GLY A 189 14.82 19.05 5.14
C GLY A 189 14.21 18.01 4.20
N MET A 190 12.88 17.86 4.25
CA MET A 190 12.14 16.79 3.55
C MET A 190 10.89 17.33 2.86
N PRO A 191 11.04 18.19 1.84
CA PRO A 191 9.90 18.89 1.23
C PRO A 191 8.87 17.96 0.57
N HIS A 192 9.27 16.75 0.19
CA HIS A 192 8.40 15.73 -0.41
C HIS A 192 7.48 15.02 0.62
N TYR A 193 7.79 15.14 1.92
CA TYR A 193 6.92 14.62 2.99
C TYR A 193 6.05 15.71 3.62
N ASP A 194 6.27 16.96 3.24
CA ASP A 194 5.55 18.11 3.80
C ASP A 194 4.05 18.04 3.53
N GLY A 195 3.26 18.32 4.55
CA GLY A 195 1.81 18.31 4.51
C GLY A 195 1.20 17.33 5.50
N VAL A 196 -0.06 17.05 5.30
CA VAL A 196 -0.88 16.23 6.19
C VAL A 196 -1.20 14.90 5.54
N ILE A 197 -1.17 13.81 6.30
CA ILE A 197 -1.80 12.55 5.93
C ILE A 197 -2.80 12.13 6.99
N GLY A 198 -4.03 11.79 6.58
CA GLY A 198 -5.12 11.46 7.48
C GLY A 198 -5.97 10.30 6.98
N LEU A 199 -6.78 9.76 7.89
CA LEU A 199 -7.74 8.72 7.57
C LEU A 199 -8.95 9.31 6.84
N ALA A 200 -9.39 8.66 5.77
CA ALA A 200 -10.57 9.06 5.00
C ALA A 200 -11.84 9.13 5.88
N GLU A 201 -11.97 8.27 6.88
CA GLU A 201 -13.09 8.28 7.84
C GLU A 201 -13.17 9.57 8.67
N TYR A 202 -12.05 10.31 8.78
CA TYR A 202 -11.97 11.58 9.52
C TYR A 202 -12.15 12.83 8.65
N LEU A 203 -12.45 12.68 7.35
CA LEU A 203 -12.69 13.82 6.45
C LEU A 203 -13.68 14.83 7.02
N ASN A 204 -14.80 14.34 7.54
CA ASN A 204 -15.89 15.16 8.04
C ASN A 204 -15.71 15.58 9.51
N TYR A 205 -14.65 15.16 10.19
CA TYR A 205 -14.32 15.64 11.54
C TYR A 205 -13.73 17.04 11.44
N SER A 206 -14.48 18.03 11.90
CA SER A 206 -14.18 19.45 11.67
C SER A 206 -12.90 19.95 12.34
N LYS A 207 -12.24 19.16 13.19
CA LYS A 207 -11.05 19.57 13.94
C LYS A 207 -9.79 18.78 13.61
N THR A 208 -9.87 17.56 13.09
CA THR A 208 -8.70 16.73 12.82
C THR A 208 -7.74 17.39 11.81
N ILE A 209 -8.22 17.79 10.65
CA ILE A 209 -7.36 18.44 9.65
C ILE A 209 -6.93 19.86 10.05
N PRO A 210 -7.78 20.72 10.64
CA PRO A 210 -7.32 21.97 11.24
C PRO A 210 -6.21 21.81 12.28
N HIS A 211 -6.25 20.76 13.12
CA HIS A 211 -5.20 20.40 14.07
C HIS A 211 -3.87 20.13 13.33
N GLU A 212 -3.89 19.26 12.32
CA GLU A 212 -2.69 18.92 11.55
C GLU A 212 -2.13 20.12 10.74
N ILE A 213 -3.02 20.94 10.18
CA ILE A 213 -2.60 22.21 9.55
C ILE A 213 -1.94 23.12 10.60
N GLY A 214 -2.41 23.11 11.86
CA GLY A 214 -1.75 23.78 12.96
C GLY A 214 -0.28 23.35 13.09
N HIS A 215 0.02 22.06 13.05
CA HIS A 215 1.39 21.54 13.06
C HIS A 215 2.20 21.98 11.84
N CYS A 216 1.62 21.91 10.64
CA CYS A 216 2.25 22.45 9.42
C CYS A 216 2.58 23.96 9.53
N LEU A 217 1.89 24.68 10.42
CA LEU A 217 2.09 26.09 10.74
C LEU A 217 2.75 26.31 12.09
N ASN A 218 3.50 25.33 12.57
CA ASN A 218 4.36 25.38 13.76
C ASN A 218 3.63 25.43 15.11
N LEU A 219 2.41 24.97 15.23
CA LEU A 219 1.78 24.76 16.54
C LEU A 219 2.20 23.41 17.12
N GLN A 220 2.54 23.41 18.41
CA GLN A 220 2.70 22.19 19.20
C GLN A 220 1.37 21.83 19.88
N HIS A 221 1.27 20.62 20.41
CA HIS A 221 0.17 20.26 21.30
C HIS A 221 0.22 21.12 22.57
N VAL A 222 -0.91 21.38 23.21
CA VAL A 222 -0.99 22.23 24.40
C VAL A 222 -0.15 21.72 25.58
N TRP A 223 0.11 20.40 25.64
CA TRP A 223 1.02 19.77 26.62
C TRP A 223 2.49 19.72 26.17
N GLY A 224 2.84 20.28 25.04
CA GLY A 224 4.21 20.22 24.48
C GLY A 224 4.59 18.84 23.96
N ASN A 225 5.64 18.24 24.49
CA ASN A 225 6.31 17.10 23.88
C ASN A 225 5.67 15.72 24.16
N THR A 226 4.73 15.59 25.09
CA THR A 226 4.16 14.27 25.40
C THR A 226 2.79 14.35 26.05
N ASN A 227 1.84 13.51 25.57
CA ASN A 227 0.51 13.34 26.16
C ASN A 227 0.50 12.35 27.34
N ASN A 228 1.63 12.14 28.02
CA ASN A 228 1.69 11.25 29.18
C ASN A 228 1.35 12.03 30.47
N PRO A 229 0.22 11.77 31.13
CA PRO A 229 -0.18 12.49 32.34
C PRO A 229 0.74 12.26 33.54
N ALA A 230 1.63 11.28 33.52
CA ALA A 230 2.64 11.05 34.56
C ALA A 230 3.87 11.95 34.42
N VAL A 231 4.05 12.61 33.28
CA VAL A 231 5.16 13.54 33.03
C VAL A 231 4.81 14.92 33.60
N ALA A 232 5.82 15.74 33.86
CA ALA A 232 5.65 17.14 34.32
C ALA A 232 4.83 17.97 33.32
N CYS A 233 4.26 19.07 33.79
CA CYS A 233 3.49 20.00 32.98
C CYS A 233 4.28 20.47 31.77
N GLY A 234 3.73 20.27 30.56
CA GLY A 234 4.28 20.73 29.31
C GLY A 234 3.78 22.12 28.91
N ASN A 235 4.36 22.67 27.85
CA ASN A 235 4.05 23.99 27.33
C ASN A 235 4.24 23.98 25.81
N ASP A 236 3.28 24.53 25.08
CA ASP A 236 3.30 24.66 23.62
C ASP A 236 4.05 25.90 23.11
N GLN A 237 4.76 26.58 24.00
CA GLN A 237 5.49 27.83 23.74
C GLN A 237 4.58 28.99 23.28
N VAL A 238 3.32 28.98 23.73
CA VAL A 238 2.35 30.03 23.48
C VAL A 238 1.85 30.60 24.82
N ASP A 239 1.90 31.91 24.95
CA ASP A 239 1.72 32.56 26.26
C ASP A 239 0.28 32.55 26.77
N ASP A 240 -0.72 32.42 25.92
CA ASP A 240 -2.15 32.40 26.28
C ASP A 240 -2.76 31.00 26.38
N THR A 241 -1.93 29.96 26.31
CA THR A 241 -2.24 28.58 26.65
C THR A 241 -1.55 28.20 27.96
N PRO A 242 -2.28 27.86 29.04
CA PRO A 242 -1.64 27.47 30.29
C PRO A 242 -0.90 26.15 30.16
N PRO A 243 0.21 25.94 30.89
CA PRO A 243 0.87 24.65 30.97
C PRO A 243 -0.08 23.56 31.38
N THR A 244 -0.03 22.42 30.73
CA THR A 244 -0.93 21.30 31.00
C THR A 244 -0.18 19.96 30.94
N LYS A 245 -0.73 18.96 31.59
CA LYS A 245 -0.36 17.56 31.40
C LYS A 245 -1.16 16.95 30.27
N GLY A 246 -0.62 15.90 29.67
CA GLY A 246 -1.39 15.03 28.82
C GLY A 246 -2.59 14.42 29.56
N HIS A 247 -3.64 14.10 28.84
CA HIS A 247 -4.85 13.50 29.40
C HIS A 247 -5.61 12.67 28.36
N ASN A 248 -6.59 11.91 28.83
CA ASN A 248 -7.48 11.15 27.94
C ASN A 248 -8.35 12.10 27.10
N PRO A 249 -8.77 11.72 25.87
CA PRO A 249 -9.51 12.59 24.95
C PRO A 249 -10.94 12.92 25.37
N GLY A 250 -11.34 12.59 26.58
CA GLY A 250 -12.69 12.89 27.11
C GLY A 250 -12.87 14.37 27.48
N CYS A 251 -14.05 14.93 27.21
CA CYS A 251 -14.46 16.28 27.67
C CYS A 251 -15.11 16.23 29.05
N VAL A 252 -14.41 15.69 30.01
CA VAL A 252 -14.85 15.59 31.40
C VAL A 252 -14.18 16.68 32.23
N ALA A 253 -14.75 17.00 33.37
CA ALA A 253 -14.25 18.04 34.26
C ALA A 253 -12.74 17.84 34.58
N SER A 254 -12.28 16.61 34.78
CA SER A 254 -10.86 16.29 35.02
C SER A 254 -9.91 16.58 33.85
N ALA A 255 -10.41 16.71 32.62
CA ALA A 255 -9.63 17.14 31.46
C ALA A 255 -9.55 18.67 31.35
N ILE A 256 -10.48 19.39 31.96
CA ILE A 256 -10.57 20.85 31.89
C ILE A 256 -9.91 21.49 33.13
N TYR A 257 -10.06 20.87 34.31
CA TYR A 257 -9.50 21.39 35.56
C TYR A 257 -8.28 20.61 35.99
N ASP A 258 -7.12 21.26 35.89
CA ASP A 258 -5.80 20.70 36.31
C ASP A 258 -5.14 21.63 37.33
N THR A 259 -5.37 21.36 38.62
CA THR A 259 -4.78 22.11 39.72
C THR A 259 -3.27 21.93 39.85
N ALA A 260 -2.70 20.89 39.21
CA ALA A 260 -1.27 20.61 39.31
C ALA A 260 -0.44 21.49 38.38
N CYS A 261 -0.96 21.88 37.22
CA CYS A 261 -0.21 22.62 36.19
C CYS A 261 -0.65 24.07 36.09
N ALA A 262 -1.95 24.34 36.16
CA ALA A 262 -2.50 25.67 35.93
C ALA A 262 -2.59 26.54 37.18
N THR A 263 -2.51 25.95 38.39
CA THR A 263 -2.62 26.69 39.64
C THR A 263 -1.58 27.81 39.78
N GLY A 264 -2.05 29.04 39.94
CA GLY A 264 -1.18 30.21 40.07
C GLY A 264 -0.43 30.61 38.78
N TYR A 265 -0.76 30.01 37.67
CA TYR A 265 -0.17 30.38 36.39
C TYR A 265 -0.64 31.80 36.00
N ALA A 266 0.31 32.72 35.91
CA ALA A 266 0.04 34.09 35.50
C ALA A 266 1.03 34.50 34.42
N LYS A 267 0.56 34.93 33.27
CA LYS A 267 1.39 35.46 32.17
C LYS A 267 0.87 36.79 31.66
N THR A 268 1.78 37.63 31.23
CA THR A 268 1.46 38.85 30.52
C THR A 268 1.09 38.50 29.08
N TYR A 269 -0.13 38.83 28.72
CA TYR A 269 -0.64 38.58 27.36
C TYR A 269 -0.39 39.81 26.47
N VAL A 270 0.13 39.56 25.27
CA VAL A 270 0.28 40.61 24.25
C VAL A 270 -0.74 40.31 23.15
N SER A 271 -1.74 41.17 23.00
CA SER A 271 -2.77 41.01 21.98
C SER A 271 -2.18 41.10 20.56
N MET A 272 -2.92 40.64 19.56
CA MET A 272 -2.58 40.83 18.14
C MET A 272 -2.47 42.33 17.74
N SER A 273 -2.99 43.23 18.57
CA SER A 273 -2.83 44.69 18.40
C SER A 273 -1.48 45.23 18.93
N GLY A 274 -0.66 44.37 19.55
CA GLY A 274 0.58 44.82 20.18
C GLY A 274 0.43 45.53 21.50
N MET A 275 -0.78 45.60 22.05
CA MET A 275 -1.04 46.15 23.39
C MET A 275 -0.94 45.07 24.44
N MET A 276 -0.30 45.36 25.56
CA MET A 276 -0.33 44.54 26.78
C MET A 276 -1.72 44.58 27.38
N ASP A 277 -2.52 43.55 27.19
CA ASP A 277 -3.93 43.58 27.61
C ASP A 277 -4.18 43.19 29.06
N SER A 278 -3.39 42.32 29.65
CA SER A 278 -3.52 42.01 31.10
C SER A 278 -2.60 40.91 31.56
N VAL A 279 -2.37 40.76 32.84
CA VAL A 279 -1.86 39.55 33.48
C VAL A 279 -3.01 38.57 33.57
N VAL A 280 -2.88 37.46 32.85
CA VAL A 280 -3.88 36.39 32.87
C VAL A 280 -3.55 35.43 34.01
N ASN A 281 -4.50 35.21 34.87
CA ASN A 281 -4.43 34.24 35.94
C ASN A 281 -5.33 33.05 35.58
N TYR A 282 -4.76 31.86 35.41
CA TYR A 282 -5.48 30.63 35.14
C TYR A 282 -5.47 29.73 36.38
N PRO A 283 -6.25 30.03 37.43
CA PRO A 283 -6.34 29.12 38.55
C PRO A 283 -7.10 27.87 38.11
N ASP A 284 -6.48 26.72 38.19
CA ASP A 284 -7.13 25.41 38.09
C ASP A 284 -7.72 25.03 36.72
N THR A 285 -7.45 25.75 35.64
CA THR A 285 -8.08 25.47 34.34
C THR A 285 -7.04 25.37 33.22
N VAL A 286 -7.12 24.31 32.44
CA VAL A 286 -6.32 24.10 31.23
C VAL A 286 -7.16 24.21 29.97
N ASN A 287 -6.58 24.57 28.83
CA ASN A 287 -7.34 24.80 27.60
C ASN A 287 -7.56 23.47 26.82
N ALA A 288 -8.30 22.54 27.44
CA ALA A 288 -8.71 21.29 26.82
C ALA A 288 -9.69 21.46 25.63
N GLN A 289 -10.24 22.67 25.43
CA GLN A 289 -11.06 23.00 24.27
C GLN A 289 -10.24 23.59 23.11
N ASN A 290 -8.93 23.56 23.23
CA ASN A 290 -8.02 23.98 22.17
C ASN A 290 -8.00 22.96 21.03
N ILE A 291 -7.94 23.43 19.78
CA ILE A 291 -7.86 22.55 18.61
C ILE A 291 -6.55 21.74 18.61
N MET A 292 -5.49 22.23 19.27
CA MET A 292 -4.22 21.50 19.44
C MET A 292 -4.24 20.53 20.63
N ASP A 293 -5.39 20.23 21.19
CA ASP A 293 -5.65 19.17 22.16
C ASP A 293 -6.27 17.94 21.48
N TYR A 294 -6.31 16.77 22.16
CA TYR A 294 -6.93 15.55 21.66
C TYR A 294 -8.39 15.38 22.08
N THR A 295 -8.96 16.36 22.76
CA THR A 295 -10.35 16.26 23.20
C THR A 295 -11.33 16.41 22.03
N TYR A 296 -12.46 15.69 22.13
CA TYR A 296 -13.54 15.83 21.14
C TYR A 296 -14.36 17.11 21.30
N CYS A 297 -14.11 17.93 22.33
CA CYS A 297 -14.70 19.26 22.50
C CYS A 297 -13.77 20.40 22.06
N ALA A 298 -12.69 20.08 21.36
CA ALA A 298 -11.82 21.09 20.76
C ALA A 298 -12.61 22.01 19.81
N ASN A 299 -12.55 23.33 20.03
CA ASN A 299 -13.39 24.28 19.29
C ASN A 299 -12.74 25.65 19.07
N MET A 300 -11.51 25.87 19.54
CA MET A 300 -10.82 27.15 19.38
C MET A 300 -9.30 27.00 19.17
N PHE A 301 -8.70 27.92 18.45
CA PHE A 301 -7.31 28.29 18.61
C PHE A 301 -7.20 29.49 19.54
N SER A 302 -6.10 29.62 20.27
CA SER A 302 -5.83 30.83 21.04
C SER A 302 -5.31 31.96 20.15
N MET A 303 -5.35 33.20 20.66
CA MET A 303 -4.81 34.35 19.93
C MET A 303 -3.31 34.24 19.70
N GLY A 304 -2.57 33.76 20.70
CA GLY A 304 -1.12 33.49 20.56
C GLY A 304 -0.80 32.42 19.53
N GLN A 305 -1.58 31.33 19.51
CA GLN A 305 -1.46 30.30 18.46
C GLN A 305 -1.73 30.89 17.07
N CYS A 306 -2.74 31.76 16.92
CA CYS A 306 -3.02 32.42 15.66
C CYS A 306 -1.84 33.31 15.21
N VAL A 307 -1.21 34.03 16.11
CA VAL A 307 0.00 34.82 15.82
C VAL A 307 1.14 33.90 15.38
N ARG A 308 1.37 32.77 16.08
CA ARG A 308 2.40 31.80 15.77
C ARG A 308 2.21 31.19 14.37
N MET A 309 1.00 30.80 14.00
CA MET A 309 0.68 30.30 12.64
C MET A 309 0.98 31.37 11.57
N ARG A 310 0.61 32.61 11.81
CA ARG A 310 0.84 33.72 10.87
C ARG A 310 2.33 34.03 10.71
N ASN A 311 3.11 33.95 11.80
CA ASN A 311 4.56 34.12 11.75
C ASN A 311 5.23 32.95 10.98
N ALA A 312 4.76 31.72 11.14
CA ALA A 312 5.19 30.60 10.33
C ALA A 312 4.94 30.87 8.84
N LEU A 313 3.74 31.35 8.46
CA LEU A 313 3.41 31.70 7.06
C LEU A 313 4.21 32.87 6.50
N THR A 314 4.85 33.69 7.32
CA THR A 314 5.73 34.78 6.84
C THR A 314 7.22 34.37 6.87
N SER A 315 7.54 33.18 7.35
CA SER A 315 8.88 32.63 7.40
C SER A 315 9.31 32.01 6.07
N THR A 316 10.60 32.05 5.77
CA THR A 316 11.20 31.37 4.61
C THR A 316 11.37 29.87 4.82
N VAL A 317 11.23 29.37 6.06
CA VAL A 317 11.40 27.94 6.38
C VAL A 317 10.34 27.12 5.65
N ALA A 318 10.76 26.06 5.02
CA ALA A 318 9.94 25.20 4.13
C ALA A 318 9.17 26.00 3.03
N GLY A 319 9.63 27.21 2.69
CA GLY A 319 8.99 28.07 1.69
C GLY A 319 7.60 28.59 2.08
N ARG A 320 7.25 28.59 3.39
CA ARG A 320 5.91 29.00 3.87
C ARG A 320 5.50 30.38 3.43
N ASN A 321 6.46 31.34 3.40
CA ASN A 321 6.18 32.72 2.96
C ASN A 321 5.72 32.82 1.51
N ASN A 322 6.11 31.89 0.63
CA ASN A 322 5.66 31.91 -0.74
C ASN A 322 4.18 31.52 -0.88
N LEU A 323 3.66 30.64 -0.01
CA LEU A 323 2.27 30.16 -0.07
C LEU A 323 1.26 31.32 -0.18
N ILE A 324 1.50 32.41 0.53
CA ILE A 324 0.58 33.55 0.71
C ILE A 324 0.91 34.75 -0.21
N THR A 325 1.92 34.62 -1.11
CA THR A 325 2.27 35.72 -2.00
C THR A 325 1.21 35.91 -3.09
N PRO A 326 0.92 37.17 -3.49
CA PRO A 326 -0.01 37.40 -4.60
C PRO A 326 0.37 36.68 -5.90
N SER A 327 1.67 36.55 -6.18
CA SER A 327 2.16 35.81 -7.35
C SER A 327 1.82 34.32 -7.27
N ASN A 328 1.96 33.71 -6.07
CA ASN A 328 1.60 32.31 -5.89
C ASN A 328 0.08 32.08 -5.93
N LEU A 329 -0.70 32.98 -5.36
CA LEU A 329 -2.16 32.88 -5.42
C LEU A 329 -2.70 32.93 -6.86
N VAL A 330 -2.07 33.73 -7.72
CA VAL A 330 -2.36 33.74 -9.17
C VAL A 330 -1.88 32.46 -9.85
N ALA A 331 -0.68 31.99 -9.51
CA ALA A 331 -0.10 30.77 -10.09
C ALA A 331 -0.89 29.50 -9.73
N THR A 332 -1.45 29.45 -8.54
CA THR A 332 -2.25 28.34 -8.04
C THR A 332 -3.76 28.48 -8.31
N GLY A 333 -4.17 29.69 -8.76
CA GLY A 333 -5.58 30.02 -8.97
C GLY A 333 -6.42 30.01 -7.71
N ALA A 334 -5.81 30.12 -6.51
CA ALA A 334 -6.49 29.94 -5.22
C ALA A 334 -7.66 30.92 -4.97
N LEU A 335 -7.64 32.08 -5.63
CA LEU A 335 -8.70 33.09 -5.54
C LEU A 335 -9.62 33.11 -6.77
N GLU A 336 -9.36 32.22 -7.74
CA GLU A 336 -10.21 32.10 -8.92
C GLU A 336 -11.44 31.23 -8.60
N PRO A 337 -12.57 31.43 -9.28
CA PRO A 337 -13.72 30.55 -9.13
C PRO A 337 -13.34 29.14 -9.60
N MET A 338 -13.94 28.12 -8.95
CA MET A 338 -13.76 26.71 -9.33
C MET A 338 -14.11 26.53 -10.80
N PRO A 339 -13.20 25.97 -11.62
CA PRO A 339 -13.45 25.79 -13.05
C PRO A 339 -14.52 24.72 -13.28
N ASP A 340 -15.36 24.95 -14.27
CA ASP A 340 -16.29 23.94 -14.77
C ASP A 340 -15.52 23.06 -15.76
N LEU A 341 -15.17 21.85 -15.31
CA LEU A 341 -14.33 20.91 -16.07
C LEU A 341 -15.14 19.65 -16.39
N PRO A 342 -14.94 19.06 -17.57
CA PRO A 342 -15.56 17.79 -17.89
C PRO A 342 -15.18 16.70 -16.89
N PRO A 343 -15.98 15.63 -16.77
CA PRO A 343 -15.65 14.53 -15.88
C PRO A 343 -14.35 13.83 -16.31
N VAL A 344 -13.72 13.16 -15.37
CA VAL A 344 -12.68 12.16 -15.64
C VAL A 344 -13.36 10.80 -15.55
N ALA A 345 -13.46 10.09 -16.68
CA ALA A 345 -14.02 8.76 -16.71
C ALA A 345 -13.09 7.78 -16.01
N GLU A 346 -13.61 7.02 -15.06
CA GLU A 346 -12.88 5.99 -14.31
C GLU A 346 -13.83 4.89 -13.86
N PHE A 347 -13.32 3.67 -13.79
CA PHE A 347 -14.07 2.54 -13.24
C PHE A 347 -13.15 1.54 -12.55
N CYS A 348 -13.72 0.80 -11.61
CA CYS A 348 -13.09 -0.35 -11.01
C CYS A 348 -13.87 -1.63 -11.29
N VAL A 349 -13.19 -2.76 -11.13
CA VAL A 349 -13.73 -4.10 -11.36
C VAL A 349 -13.68 -4.90 -10.07
N ASN A 350 -14.72 -5.68 -9.81
CA ASN A 350 -14.77 -6.62 -8.71
C ASN A 350 -15.43 -7.93 -9.17
N LYS A 351 -15.26 -9.00 -8.41
CA LYS A 351 -16.09 -10.21 -8.57
C LYS A 351 -17.53 -9.88 -8.23
N GLY A 352 -18.47 -10.44 -8.97
CA GLY A 352 -19.89 -10.39 -8.63
C GLY A 352 -20.18 -11.01 -7.25
N THR A 353 -21.39 -10.82 -6.79
CA THR A 353 -21.87 -11.03 -5.41
C THR A 353 -21.77 -12.45 -4.84
N GLY A 354 -21.26 -13.43 -5.58
CA GLY A 354 -21.12 -14.84 -5.14
C GLY A 354 -19.82 -15.18 -4.40
N GLY A 355 -18.86 -14.25 -4.28
CA GLY A 355 -17.56 -14.51 -3.69
C GLY A 355 -17.45 -14.07 -2.23
N THR A 356 -17.37 -14.99 -1.28
CA THR A 356 -16.81 -14.69 0.06
C THR A 356 -15.31 -14.53 -0.10
N THR A 357 -14.77 -13.39 0.17
CA THR A 357 -13.62 -12.86 -0.51
C THR A 357 -12.42 -12.68 0.40
N SER A 358 -11.40 -13.45 0.16
CA SER A 358 -10.03 -13.08 0.55
C SER A 358 -9.38 -12.09 -0.44
N ASP A 359 -9.97 -11.92 -1.63
CA ASP A 359 -9.49 -10.99 -2.66
C ASP A 359 -10.70 -10.43 -3.44
N PRO A 360 -11.25 -9.29 -3.04
CA PRO A 360 -12.42 -8.70 -3.69
C PRO A 360 -12.13 -8.28 -5.14
N ARG A 361 -10.89 -7.96 -5.47
CA ARG A 361 -10.45 -7.61 -6.81
C ARG A 361 -10.11 -8.87 -7.58
N SER A 362 -10.85 -9.19 -8.58
CA SER A 362 -10.52 -10.27 -9.50
C SER A 362 -10.62 -9.77 -10.92
N TYR A 363 -9.50 -9.77 -11.58
CA TYR A 363 -9.39 -9.48 -13.01
C TYR A 363 -9.35 -10.75 -13.85
N PHE A 364 -9.55 -11.92 -13.23
CA PHE A 364 -9.47 -13.24 -13.84
C PHE A 364 -10.64 -14.13 -13.43
N LEU A 365 -11.38 -14.62 -14.42
CA LEU A 365 -12.37 -15.69 -14.29
C LEU A 365 -12.37 -16.53 -15.56
N THR A 366 -12.79 -17.80 -15.47
CA THR A 366 -12.97 -18.64 -16.65
C THR A 366 -14.30 -18.34 -17.34
N THR A 367 -14.39 -18.66 -18.64
CA THR A 367 -15.59 -18.43 -19.45
C THR A 367 -16.78 -19.31 -19.08
N ASP A 368 -16.58 -20.37 -18.33
CA ASP A 368 -17.61 -21.26 -17.79
C ASP A 368 -17.99 -20.92 -16.33
N ASN A 369 -17.40 -19.90 -15.75
CA ASN A 369 -17.67 -19.52 -14.38
C ASN A 369 -18.98 -18.71 -14.30
N VAL A 370 -19.85 -19.10 -13.35
CA VAL A 370 -21.14 -18.42 -13.11
C VAL A 370 -21.01 -17.10 -12.33
N ILE A 371 -19.81 -16.77 -11.86
CA ILE A 371 -19.56 -15.52 -11.11
C ILE A 371 -19.21 -14.42 -12.11
N ASP A 372 -20.11 -13.46 -12.22
CA ASP A 372 -19.91 -12.31 -13.09
C ASP A 372 -18.88 -11.32 -12.54
N PHE A 373 -18.23 -10.59 -13.44
CA PHE A 373 -17.52 -9.38 -13.08
C PHE A 373 -18.50 -8.23 -12.79
N SER A 374 -18.24 -7.46 -11.75
CA SER A 374 -18.97 -6.24 -11.42
C SER A 374 -18.11 -5.02 -11.72
N PHE A 375 -18.62 -4.14 -12.57
CA PHE A 375 -17.99 -2.88 -12.97
C PHE A 375 -18.70 -1.73 -12.27
N ARG A 376 -17.96 -0.89 -11.57
CA ARG A 376 -18.48 0.30 -10.90
C ARG A 376 -17.94 1.56 -11.56
N ASN A 377 -18.87 2.47 -11.92
CA ASN A 377 -18.49 3.81 -12.32
C ASN A 377 -17.87 4.56 -11.14
N MET A 378 -16.64 5.07 -11.35
CA MET A 378 -15.88 5.88 -10.42
C MET A 378 -15.51 7.24 -11.00
N SER A 379 -16.16 7.63 -12.10
CA SER A 379 -15.92 8.93 -12.72
C SER A 379 -16.12 10.07 -11.73
N TRP A 380 -15.27 11.06 -11.81
CA TRP A 380 -15.16 12.16 -10.84
C TRP A 380 -14.94 13.49 -11.58
N ASN A 381 -14.65 14.56 -10.87
CA ASN A 381 -14.38 15.91 -11.35
C ASN A 381 -15.63 16.73 -11.73
N ASP A 382 -16.79 16.10 -11.95
CA ASP A 382 -18.05 16.78 -12.18
C ASP A 382 -19.25 15.89 -11.82
N THR A 383 -20.46 16.47 -11.82
CA THR A 383 -21.71 15.72 -11.62
C THR A 383 -22.05 14.95 -12.88
N ILE A 384 -21.96 13.62 -12.82
CA ILE A 384 -22.21 12.75 -13.96
C ILE A 384 -23.71 12.72 -14.27
N SER A 385 -24.10 13.20 -15.46
CA SER A 385 -25.49 13.17 -15.95
C SER A 385 -25.83 11.87 -16.67
N SER A 386 -24.86 11.26 -17.36
CA SER A 386 -25.05 9.98 -18.05
C SER A 386 -23.73 9.23 -18.21
N VAL A 387 -23.81 7.94 -18.40
CA VAL A 387 -22.69 7.06 -18.75
C VAL A 387 -23.07 6.14 -19.90
N LYS A 388 -22.05 5.72 -20.66
CA LYS A 388 -22.15 4.66 -21.65
C LYS A 388 -21.00 3.69 -21.44
N TRP A 389 -21.36 2.40 -21.31
CA TRP A 389 -20.43 1.28 -21.24
C TRP A 389 -20.46 0.51 -22.56
N ASP A 390 -19.29 0.14 -23.05
CA ASP A 390 -19.12 -0.79 -24.16
C ASP A 390 -18.16 -1.91 -23.72
N PHE A 391 -18.55 -3.17 -23.90
CA PHE A 391 -17.79 -4.36 -23.52
C PHE A 391 -17.50 -5.19 -24.76
N SER A 392 -16.25 -5.66 -24.90
CA SER A 392 -15.84 -6.57 -25.98
C SER A 392 -15.94 -8.05 -25.59
N ASN A 393 -15.44 -8.91 -26.46
CA ASN A 393 -15.09 -10.30 -26.20
C ASN A 393 -16.25 -11.19 -25.75
N GLY A 394 -17.37 -11.13 -26.46
CA GLY A 394 -18.54 -11.99 -26.18
C GLY A 394 -19.23 -11.71 -24.86
N ALA A 395 -19.25 -10.44 -24.47
CA ALA A 395 -19.97 -9.97 -23.29
C ALA A 395 -21.45 -10.34 -23.32
N ALA A 396 -21.97 -10.84 -22.21
CA ALA A 396 -23.42 -11.16 -22.08
C ALA A 396 -24.28 -9.89 -22.24
N THR A 397 -23.77 -8.74 -21.80
CA THR A 397 -24.36 -7.42 -21.99
C THR A 397 -23.35 -6.53 -22.71
N PRO A 398 -23.35 -6.44 -24.06
CA PRO A 398 -22.32 -5.71 -24.82
C PRO A 398 -22.29 -4.21 -24.53
N THR A 399 -23.43 -3.60 -24.18
CA THR A 399 -23.53 -2.16 -23.87
C THR A 399 -24.44 -1.91 -22.67
N SER A 400 -24.17 -0.84 -21.93
CA SER A 400 -25.03 -0.41 -20.80
C SER A 400 -24.99 1.11 -20.64
N THR A 401 -26.09 1.67 -20.13
CA THR A 401 -26.19 3.09 -19.72
C THR A 401 -26.44 3.23 -18.22
N ALA A 402 -26.28 2.16 -17.46
CA ALA A 402 -26.49 2.16 -16.02
C ALA A 402 -25.40 3.01 -15.33
N THR A 403 -25.83 3.98 -14.53
CA THR A 403 -24.97 4.85 -13.73
C THR A 403 -24.43 4.16 -12.47
N GLY A 404 -25.09 3.09 -12.02
CA GLY A 404 -24.67 2.23 -10.93
C GLY A 404 -23.67 1.15 -11.38
N ASN A 405 -23.62 0.04 -10.62
CA ASN A 405 -22.80 -1.10 -10.97
C ASN A 405 -23.38 -1.84 -12.18
N VAL A 406 -22.51 -2.25 -13.10
CA VAL A 406 -22.85 -3.11 -14.25
C VAL A 406 -22.23 -4.47 -14.01
N THR A 407 -23.04 -5.52 -14.09
CA THR A 407 -22.57 -6.91 -13.98
C THR A 407 -22.49 -7.53 -15.38
N ASN A 408 -21.39 -8.22 -15.68
CA ASN A 408 -21.17 -8.83 -16.97
C ASN A 408 -20.35 -10.12 -16.89
N SER A 409 -20.62 -11.05 -17.78
CA SER A 409 -19.85 -12.28 -18.00
C SER A 409 -19.37 -12.35 -19.46
N PHE A 410 -18.35 -13.16 -19.71
CA PHE A 410 -17.68 -13.23 -21.00
C PHE A 410 -17.54 -14.68 -21.44
N THR A 411 -17.95 -14.98 -22.67
CA THR A 411 -17.98 -16.35 -23.21
C THR A 411 -16.82 -16.68 -24.15
N VAL A 412 -16.00 -15.68 -24.50
CA VAL A 412 -14.83 -15.84 -25.37
C VAL A 412 -13.56 -15.68 -24.56
N PRO A 413 -12.64 -16.67 -24.55
CA PRO A 413 -11.37 -16.54 -23.84
C PRO A 413 -10.51 -15.39 -24.36
N GLY A 414 -9.77 -14.76 -23.43
CA GLY A 414 -8.82 -13.69 -23.73
C GLY A 414 -9.09 -12.40 -22.95
N TRP A 415 -8.33 -11.36 -23.31
CA TRP A 415 -8.49 -10.05 -22.71
C TRP A 415 -9.75 -9.35 -23.15
N VAL A 416 -10.42 -8.72 -22.22
CA VAL A 416 -11.64 -7.93 -22.45
C VAL A 416 -11.30 -6.46 -22.42
N THR A 417 -11.67 -5.76 -23.48
CA THR A 417 -11.65 -4.29 -23.54
C THR A 417 -12.97 -3.75 -23.00
N VAL A 418 -12.86 -2.81 -22.07
CA VAL A 418 -14.03 -2.10 -21.52
C VAL A 418 -13.84 -0.61 -21.76
N THR A 419 -14.85 0.00 -22.34
CA THR A 419 -14.90 1.45 -22.58
C THR A 419 -16.01 2.06 -21.73
N LEU A 420 -15.67 3.11 -20.97
CA LEU A 420 -16.61 3.94 -20.23
C LEU A 420 -16.55 5.38 -20.76
N THR A 421 -17.69 5.89 -21.22
CA THR A 421 -17.88 7.31 -21.48
C THR A 421 -18.74 7.91 -20.37
N ALA A 422 -18.22 8.91 -19.67
CA ALA A 422 -18.93 9.69 -18.66
C ALA A 422 -19.23 11.09 -19.22
N THR A 423 -20.44 11.57 -19.02
CA THR A 423 -20.93 12.86 -19.53
C THR A 423 -21.49 13.70 -18.40
N SER A 424 -21.17 14.99 -18.42
CA SER A 424 -21.75 16.03 -17.58
C SER A 424 -22.20 17.24 -18.42
N ASN A 425 -22.63 18.30 -17.78
CA ASN A 425 -22.94 19.56 -18.46
C ASN A 425 -21.69 20.23 -19.06
N ALA A 426 -20.51 20.03 -18.44
CA ALA A 426 -19.24 20.61 -18.91
C ALA A 426 -18.61 19.82 -20.07
N GLY A 427 -19.12 18.63 -20.41
CA GLY A 427 -18.62 17.81 -21.51
C GLY A 427 -18.60 16.32 -21.23
N SER A 428 -17.85 15.59 -22.04
CA SER A 428 -17.71 14.13 -21.92
C SER A 428 -16.24 13.73 -21.91
N ASN A 429 -15.95 12.64 -21.22
CA ASN A 429 -14.65 11.98 -21.23
C ASN A 429 -14.80 10.48 -21.38
N THR A 430 -13.89 9.85 -22.11
CA THR A 430 -13.93 8.40 -22.39
C THR A 430 -12.64 7.74 -21.93
N LEU A 431 -12.77 6.67 -21.16
CA LEU A 431 -11.70 5.78 -20.73
C LEU A 431 -11.84 4.45 -21.48
N VAL A 432 -10.73 3.97 -22.02
CA VAL A 432 -10.61 2.63 -22.62
C VAL A 432 -9.56 1.84 -21.85
N LYS A 433 -9.97 0.71 -21.24
CA LYS A 433 -9.04 -0.26 -20.64
C LYS A 433 -9.04 -1.52 -21.53
N GLU A 434 -7.98 -1.70 -22.31
CA GLU A 434 -7.84 -2.83 -23.24
C GLU A 434 -7.67 -4.18 -22.54
N LYS A 435 -7.14 -4.16 -21.33
CA LYS A 435 -6.90 -5.34 -20.48
C LYS A 435 -7.66 -5.21 -19.16
N ALA A 436 -8.95 -4.87 -19.21
CA ALA A 436 -9.73 -4.63 -18.00
C ALA A 436 -9.93 -5.89 -17.16
N VAL A 437 -10.23 -7.04 -17.81
CA VAL A 437 -10.32 -8.36 -17.18
C VAL A 437 -9.87 -9.43 -18.16
N TYR A 438 -9.51 -10.60 -17.65
CA TYR A 438 -9.14 -11.76 -18.45
C TYR A 438 -10.17 -12.88 -18.27
N ALA A 439 -10.81 -13.26 -19.37
CA ALA A 439 -11.68 -14.43 -19.45
C ALA A 439 -10.83 -15.64 -19.86
N ALA A 440 -10.59 -16.56 -18.94
CA ALA A 440 -9.71 -17.71 -19.19
C ALA A 440 -10.44 -18.86 -19.89
N ASP A 441 -9.72 -19.58 -20.75
CA ASP A 441 -10.18 -20.86 -21.25
C ASP A 441 -10.21 -21.89 -20.11
N PRO A 442 -11.35 -22.55 -19.84
CA PRO A 442 -11.45 -23.60 -18.84
C PRO A 442 -10.76 -24.90 -19.26
N ASN A 443 -10.45 -25.09 -20.55
CA ASN A 443 -9.82 -26.29 -21.05
C ASN A 443 -8.35 -26.39 -20.65
N PRO A 444 -7.91 -27.50 -20.07
CA PRO A 444 -6.53 -27.65 -19.64
C PRO A 444 -5.57 -27.76 -20.80
N VAL A 445 -4.38 -27.11 -20.66
CA VAL A 445 -3.30 -27.18 -21.65
C VAL A 445 -2.35 -28.37 -21.40
N GLY A 446 -2.46 -29.03 -20.25
CA GLY A 446 -1.62 -30.14 -19.84
C GLY A 446 -1.84 -30.52 -18.39
N GLY A 447 -0.94 -31.31 -17.84
CA GLY A 447 -0.97 -31.79 -16.45
C GLY A 447 0.44 -32.24 -16.00
N LEU A 448 0.53 -33.43 -15.43
CA LEU A 448 1.84 -33.99 -15.03
C LEU A 448 2.83 -34.02 -16.18
N GLY A 449 4.04 -33.52 -15.95
CA GLY A 449 5.09 -33.42 -16.97
C GLY A 449 5.03 -32.15 -17.82
N TYR A 450 4.06 -31.26 -17.57
CA TYR A 450 4.05 -29.95 -18.23
C TYR A 450 5.28 -29.13 -17.86
N SER A 451 5.84 -28.44 -18.84
CA SER A 451 6.97 -27.53 -18.69
C SER A 451 6.85 -26.35 -19.65
N GLN A 452 7.17 -25.15 -19.18
CA GLN A 452 7.15 -23.90 -19.95
C GLN A 452 8.41 -23.09 -19.62
N SER A 453 9.27 -22.89 -20.64
CA SER A 453 10.51 -22.12 -20.54
C SER A 453 10.40 -20.66 -20.94
N PHE A 454 9.22 -20.19 -21.32
CA PHE A 454 9.01 -18.81 -21.75
C PHE A 454 9.88 -18.34 -22.93
N GLY A 455 10.23 -19.25 -23.84
CA GLY A 455 11.13 -18.99 -24.97
C GLY A 455 10.62 -17.94 -25.98
N SER A 456 9.35 -17.56 -25.93
CA SER A 456 8.78 -16.48 -26.73
C SER A 456 7.51 -15.91 -26.08
N GLU A 457 7.17 -14.65 -26.38
CA GLU A 457 5.96 -14.02 -25.92
C GLU A 457 4.69 -14.73 -26.42
N SER A 458 4.71 -15.27 -27.63
CA SER A 458 3.60 -16.04 -28.19
C SER A 458 3.33 -17.34 -27.45
N ALA A 459 4.35 -17.96 -26.84
CA ALA A 459 4.20 -19.20 -26.07
C ALA A 459 3.46 -18.98 -24.73
N ILE A 460 3.31 -17.73 -24.29
CA ILE A 460 2.64 -17.36 -23.05
C ILE A 460 1.41 -16.48 -23.29
N SER A 461 0.86 -16.49 -24.49
CA SER A 461 -0.32 -15.66 -24.83
C SER A 461 -1.54 -15.99 -23.99
N ASN A 462 -1.65 -17.21 -23.46
CA ASN A 462 -2.68 -17.68 -22.52
C ASN A 462 -2.25 -17.62 -21.03
N TRP A 463 -1.14 -16.94 -20.73
CA TRP A 463 -0.66 -16.66 -19.38
C TRP A 463 -0.85 -15.17 -19.08
N PRO A 464 -2.01 -14.74 -18.56
CA PRO A 464 -2.26 -13.32 -18.34
C PRO A 464 -1.37 -12.73 -17.25
N MET A 465 -0.78 -11.59 -17.58
CA MET A 465 -0.06 -10.70 -16.68
C MET A 465 -0.98 -9.55 -16.32
N ILE A 466 -1.50 -9.56 -15.10
CA ILE A 466 -2.51 -8.62 -14.64
C ILE A 466 -1.81 -7.51 -13.85
N ASN A 467 -1.77 -6.31 -14.44
CA ASN A 467 -1.28 -5.10 -13.77
C ASN A 467 -2.46 -4.50 -12.97
N VAL A 468 -2.54 -4.87 -11.70
CA VAL A 468 -3.70 -4.57 -10.84
C VAL A 468 -3.84 -3.06 -10.59
N TYR A 469 -2.73 -2.35 -10.46
CA TYR A 469 -2.70 -0.91 -10.14
C TYR A 469 -2.37 -0.02 -11.34
N GLU A 470 -2.31 -0.60 -12.54
CA GLU A 470 -2.09 0.12 -13.81
C GLU A 470 -0.85 1.02 -13.78
N ASN A 471 0.22 0.56 -13.15
CA ASN A 471 1.47 1.29 -12.99
C ASN A 471 2.63 0.62 -13.74
N ASN A 472 3.85 1.16 -13.60
CA ASN A 472 5.05 0.63 -14.27
C ASN A 472 5.70 -0.56 -13.56
N PHE A 473 5.24 -0.94 -12.37
CA PHE A 473 5.70 -2.09 -11.59
C PHE A 473 4.77 -3.26 -11.90
N LYS A 474 5.22 -4.17 -12.78
CA LYS A 474 4.34 -5.20 -13.36
C LYS A 474 5.12 -6.40 -13.86
N TRP A 475 4.40 -7.50 -14.06
CA TRP A 475 4.90 -8.64 -14.83
C TRP A 475 4.99 -8.29 -16.32
N GLU A 476 6.06 -8.71 -16.96
CA GLU A 476 6.26 -8.55 -18.40
C GLU A 476 7.12 -9.68 -18.95
N PHE A 477 6.94 -10.01 -20.24
CA PHE A 477 7.88 -10.87 -20.98
C PHE A 477 9.20 -10.13 -21.14
N TYR A 478 10.31 -10.82 -20.88
CA TYR A 478 11.64 -10.23 -20.97
C TYR A 478 12.51 -11.04 -21.92
N ASN A 479 13.01 -10.39 -22.96
CA ASN A 479 13.95 -10.95 -23.94
C ASN A 479 15.33 -10.30 -23.74
N GLY A 480 16.24 -11.02 -23.13
CA GLY A 480 17.59 -10.54 -22.80
C GLY A 480 18.28 -11.35 -21.73
N ALA A 481 17.54 -12.19 -21.01
CA ALA A 481 18.08 -13.18 -20.07
C ALA A 481 17.04 -14.27 -19.80
N GLY A 482 17.46 -15.49 -19.62
CA GLY A 482 16.67 -16.65 -19.21
C GLY A 482 17.56 -17.66 -18.49
N LYS A 483 16.96 -18.71 -17.93
CA LYS A 483 17.73 -19.76 -17.26
C LYS A 483 18.45 -20.64 -18.25
N ASP A 484 17.73 -21.15 -19.23
CA ASP A 484 18.25 -22.13 -20.22
C ASP A 484 18.27 -21.56 -21.65
N ASP A 485 17.63 -20.44 -21.88
CA ASP A 485 17.59 -19.67 -23.12
C ASP A 485 17.81 -18.17 -22.87
N ASN A 486 17.37 -17.30 -23.77
CA ASN A 486 17.57 -15.85 -23.64
C ASN A 486 16.31 -15.07 -23.26
N SER A 487 15.29 -15.74 -22.73
CA SER A 487 14.02 -15.11 -22.39
C SER A 487 13.39 -15.70 -21.12
N CYS A 488 12.61 -14.92 -20.45
CA CYS A 488 11.92 -15.29 -19.21
C CYS A 488 10.74 -14.34 -18.96
N VAL A 489 10.09 -14.47 -17.83
CA VAL A 489 9.13 -13.48 -17.31
C VAL A 489 9.79 -12.69 -16.20
N ARG A 490 9.66 -11.36 -16.26
CA ARG A 490 10.21 -10.43 -15.27
C ARG A 490 9.09 -9.71 -14.54
N PHE A 491 9.20 -9.59 -13.24
CA PHE A 491 8.50 -8.52 -12.51
C PHE A 491 9.42 -7.31 -12.45
N ARG A 492 9.01 -6.24 -13.11
CA ARG A 492 9.72 -4.98 -13.09
C ARG A 492 9.45 -4.26 -11.76
N SER A 493 10.40 -4.34 -10.83
CA SER A 493 10.35 -3.67 -9.52
C SER A 493 11.34 -2.51 -9.41
N TYR A 494 12.20 -2.30 -10.40
CA TYR A 494 13.18 -1.22 -10.45
C TYR A 494 12.81 -0.20 -11.53
N ASP A 495 12.77 1.08 -11.18
CA ASP A 495 12.46 2.19 -12.09
C ASP A 495 13.50 3.33 -12.08
N GLY A 496 14.58 3.17 -11.30
CA GLY A 496 15.62 4.20 -11.13
C GLY A 496 15.23 5.37 -10.23
N SER A 497 14.02 5.38 -9.67
CA SER A 497 13.59 6.41 -8.71
C SER A 497 14.26 6.22 -7.35
N ASP A 498 14.29 7.28 -6.55
CA ASP A 498 14.77 7.21 -5.17
C ASP A 498 13.77 6.54 -4.19
N ARG A 499 12.55 6.24 -4.67
CA ARG A 499 11.48 5.52 -3.96
C ARG A 499 11.10 6.09 -2.59
N ARG A 500 11.23 7.39 -2.41
CA ARG A 500 10.88 8.04 -1.15
C ARG A 500 9.37 8.14 -0.95
N THR A 501 8.64 8.44 -2.01
CA THR A 501 7.18 8.59 -1.99
C THR A 501 6.56 7.99 -3.24
N GLY A 502 5.29 7.61 -3.14
CA GLY A 502 4.45 7.32 -4.30
C GLY A 502 4.92 6.19 -5.20
N THR A 503 5.73 5.29 -4.66
CA THR A 503 6.18 4.11 -5.38
C THR A 503 5.19 2.97 -5.19
N ALA A 504 5.29 1.93 -6.01
CA ALA A 504 4.44 0.75 -5.92
C ALA A 504 4.68 -0.11 -4.66
N THR A 505 5.30 0.45 -3.61
CA THR A 505 5.56 -0.29 -2.37
C THR A 505 4.29 -0.84 -1.77
N GLY A 506 4.18 -2.18 -1.74
CA GLY A 506 2.99 -2.87 -1.28
C GLY A 506 1.95 -3.18 -2.36
N ASP A 507 2.00 -2.54 -3.52
CA ASP A 507 1.20 -2.91 -4.68
C ASP A 507 1.58 -4.32 -5.14
N TYR A 508 0.63 -5.02 -5.73
CA TYR A 508 0.87 -6.38 -6.21
C TYR A 508 0.27 -6.58 -7.58
N ASP A 509 0.90 -7.47 -8.34
CA ASP A 509 0.41 -7.91 -9.63
C ASP A 509 0.43 -9.43 -9.75
N ASP A 510 -0.43 -9.93 -10.61
CA ASP A 510 -0.66 -11.34 -10.79
C ASP A 510 -0.17 -11.80 -12.17
N PHE A 511 0.58 -12.91 -12.18
CA PHE A 511 0.89 -13.69 -13.36
C PHE A 511 0.21 -15.05 -13.19
N VAL A 512 -0.73 -15.38 -14.08
CA VAL A 512 -1.63 -16.52 -13.90
C VAL A 512 -1.37 -17.56 -15.00
N THR A 513 -1.40 -18.84 -14.60
CA THR A 513 -1.24 -19.96 -15.55
C THR A 513 -2.56 -20.24 -16.31
N PRO A 514 -2.52 -20.92 -17.45
CA PRO A 514 -3.69 -21.61 -17.97
C PRO A 514 -4.14 -22.75 -17.04
N ALA A 515 -5.25 -23.39 -17.37
CA ALA A 515 -5.77 -24.55 -16.65
C ALA A 515 -4.85 -25.79 -16.83
N PHE A 516 -4.75 -26.58 -15.76
CA PHE A 516 -4.09 -27.88 -15.79
C PHE A 516 -5.04 -28.98 -15.34
N ASP A 517 -4.99 -30.16 -15.99
CA ASP A 517 -5.67 -31.35 -15.51
C ASP A 517 -4.77 -32.14 -14.56
N LEU A 518 -5.13 -32.09 -13.28
CA LEU A 518 -4.46 -32.80 -12.19
C LEU A 518 -5.37 -33.85 -11.54
N ALA A 519 -6.55 -34.11 -12.13
CA ALA A 519 -7.54 -35.05 -11.61
C ALA A 519 -6.96 -36.46 -11.54
N GLY A 520 -7.23 -37.18 -10.45
CA GLY A 520 -6.81 -38.56 -10.26
C GLY A 520 -5.31 -38.79 -10.01
N LEU A 521 -4.49 -37.73 -10.02
CA LEU A 521 -3.06 -37.85 -9.70
C LEU A 521 -2.86 -38.07 -8.20
N SER A 522 -2.09 -39.10 -7.86
CA SER A 522 -1.77 -39.52 -6.48
C SER A 522 -0.28 -39.28 -6.16
N GLY A 523 0.09 -39.44 -4.91
CA GLY A 523 1.46 -39.21 -4.44
C GLY A 523 1.81 -37.73 -4.28
N ASP A 524 3.09 -37.43 -4.12
CA ASP A 524 3.55 -36.04 -4.05
C ASP A 524 3.57 -35.41 -5.43
N LEU A 525 3.06 -34.21 -5.53
CA LEU A 525 3.01 -33.43 -6.78
C LEU A 525 3.47 -31.99 -6.50
N TYR A 526 4.32 -31.49 -7.34
CA TYR A 526 4.98 -30.20 -7.17
C TYR A 526 4.70 -29.27 -8.34
N PHE A 527 4.44 -28.01 -8.00
CA PHE A 527 4.49 -26.89 -8.91
C PHE A 527 5.90 -26.30 -8.81
N ASN A 528 6.67 -26.44 -9.87
CA ASN A 528 8.09 -26.13 -9.95
C ASN A 528 8.34 -24.88 -10.80
N PHE A 529 9.34 -24.09 -10.44
CA PHE A 529 9.78 -22.92 -11.20
C PHE A 529 11.17 -22.48 -10.76
N PHE A 530 11.78 -21.58 -11.50
CA PHE A 530 13.07 -20.98 -11.14
C PHE A 530 12.90 -19.48 -10.92
N THR A 531 13.64 -18.93 -9.97
CA THR A 531 13.70 -17.49 -9.74
C THR A 531 15.11 -16.98 -9.64
N THR A 532 15.34 -15.75 -10.06
CA THR A 532 16.54 -14.98 -9.76
C THR A 532 16.17 -13.54 -9.51
N GLY A 533 16.91 -12.87 -8.63
CA GLY A 533 16.63 -11.48 -8.25
C GLY A 533 17.73 -10.89 -7.39
N ALA A 534 17.63 -9.62 -7.13
CA ALA A 534 18.51 -8.87 -6.25
C ALA A 534 17.72 -7.96 -5.32
N SER A 535 18.39 -7.38 -4.34
CA SER A 535 17.83 -6.26 -3.54
C SER A 535 18.48 -4.96 -3.97
N THR A 536 17.82 -3.85 -3.62
CA THR A 536 18.39 -2.50 -3.70
C THR A 536 18.25 -1.79 -2.36
N SER A 537 18.90 -0.66 -2.22
CA SER A 537 18.68 0.21 -1.07
C SER A 537 17.92 1.44 -1.53
N PRO A 538 16.73 1.71 -0.96
CA PRO A 538 16.04 2.97 -1.24
C PRO A 538 16.92 4.14 -0.79
N GLY A 539 16.87 5.24 -1.52
CA GLY A 539 17.61 6.46 -1.15
C GLY A 539 17.01 7.10 0.10
N GLY A 540 17.86 7.66 0.95
CA GLY A 540 17.44 8.49 2.09
C GLY A 540 16.80 7.73 3.26
N TRP A 541 15.74 8.26 3.79
CA TRP A 541 15.19 8.04 5.14
C TRP A 541 13.99 7.05 5.15
N VAL A 542 13.88 6.23 4.13
CA VAL A 542 12.72 5.36 3.91
C VAL A 542 12.91 4.00 4.56
N THR A 543 11.94 3.55 5.35
CA THR A 543 11.92 2.19 5.87
C THR A 543 11.94 1.19 4.74
N LYS A 544 12.92 0.28 4.76
CA LYS A 544 13.10 -0.73 3.73
C LYS A 544 11.99 -1.77 3.77
N VAL A 545 11.23 -1.87 2.69
CA VAL A 545 10.23 -2.92 2.45
C VAL A 545 10.72 -3.76 1.28
N TYR A 546 10.59 -5.05 1.38
CA TYR A 546 11.11 -5.98 0.39
C TYR A 546 10.00 -6.65 -0.42
N ASP A 547 10.38 -7.10 -1.64
CA ASP A 547 9.49 -7.90 -2.47
C ASP A 547 9.06 -9.19 -1.78
N SER A 548 7.86 -9.65 -2.09
CA SER A 548 7.37 -10.97 -1.68
C SER A 548 6.60 -11.62 -2.82
N LEU A 549 6.93 -12.87 -3.11
CA LEU A 549 6.26 -13.70 -4.11
C LEU A 549 5.38 -14.73 -3.39
N GLN A 550 4.08 -14.68 -3.66
CA GLN A 550 3.09 -15.63 -3.17
C GLN A 550 2.66 -16.54 -4.32
N ILE A 551 2.54 -17.83 -4.03
CA ILE A 551 2.01 -18.82 -4.97
C ILE A 551 0.63 -19.23 -4.47
N ASP A 552 -0.36 -19.05 -5.32
CA ASP A 552 -1.75 -19.42 -5.04
C ASP A 552 -2.24 -20.48 -6.03
N VAL A 553 -3.24 -21.26 -5.59
CA VAL A 553 -3.95 -22.25 -6.41
C VAL A 553 -5.45 -21.96 -6.43
N SER A 554 -6.09 -22.17 -7.57
CA SER A 554 -7.55 -22.09 -7.74
C SER A 554 -8.08 -23.32 -8.46
N THR A 555 -9.18 -23.88 -7.96
CA THR A 555 -9.97 -24.94 -8.59
C THR A 555 -11.39 -24.47 -8.90
N SER A 556 -11.60 -23.16 -8.86
CA SER A 556 -12.90 -22.51 -9.07
C SER A 556 -12.83 -21.49 -10.23
N GLY A 557 -11.95 -21.74 -11.22
CA GLY A 557 -11.78 -20.85 -12.37
C GLY A 557 -11.37 -19.42 -11.99
N GLY A 558 -10.58 -19.24 -10.92
CA GLY A 558 -10.15 -17.92 -10.44
C GLY A 558 -11.14 -17.23 -9.48
N ALA A 559 -12.31 -17.82 -9.22
CA ALA A 559 -13.28 -17.24 -8.28
C ALA A 559 -12.74 -17.18 -6.84
N ARG A 560 -11.93 -18.17 -6.45
CA ARG A 560 -11.25 -18.23 -5.14
C ARG A 560 -9.81 -18.68 -5.33
N TRP A 561 -8.90 -18.07 -4.59
CA TRP A 561 -7.49 -18.39 -4.57
C TRP A 561 -7.06 -18.82 -3.17
N GLN A 562 -6.29 -19.90 -3.08
CA GLN A 562 -5.70 -20.38 -1.85
C GLN A 562 -4.18 -20.33 -1.94
N LYS A 563 -3.56 -19.66 -0.98
CA LYS A 563 -2.10 -19.63 -0.87
C LYS A 563 -1.56 -21.01 -0.54
N ILE A 564 -0.59 -21.47 -1.33
CA ILE A 564 0.14 -22.74 -1.15
C ILE A 564 1.64 -22.56 -0.93
N GLY A 565 2.19 -21.37 -1.22
CA GLY A 565 3.59 -21.05 -0.99
C GLY A 565 3.85 -19.56 -0.90
N ALA A 566 5.01 -19.19 -0.35
CA ALA A 566 5.51 -17.82 -0.37
C ALA A 566 7.02 -17.78 -0.22
N TYR A 567 7.63 -16.83 -0.91
CA TYR A 567 9.05 -16.50 -0.86
C TYR A 567 9.21 -15.02 -0.53
N ARG A 568 10.09 -14.70 0.40
CA ARG A 568 10.33 -13.34 0.86
C ARG A 568 11.76 -12.93 0.49
N THR A 569 12.06 -11.68 0.59
CA THR A 569 13.30 -10.94 0.39
C THR A 569 14.58 -11.73 0.23
N THR A 570 15.01 -12.45 1.28
CA THR A 570 16.25 -13.23 1.27
C THR A 570 16.19 -14.39 0.28
N ASP A 571 14.98 -14.91 0.06
CA ASP A 571 14.76 -15.98 -0.89
C ASP A 571 14.84 -15.47 -2.35
N LEU A 572 14.33 -14.25 -2.59
CA LEU A 572 14.25 -13.66 -3.92
C LEU A 572 15.52 -12.89 -4.32
N ALA A 573 16.19 -12.24 -3.36
CA ALA A 573 17.39 -11.43 -3.60
C ALA A 573 18.69 -12.26 -3.53
N ASN A 574 18.73 -13.39 -4.21
CA ASN A 574 19.83 -14.36 -4.15
C ASN A 574 21.13 -13.88 -4.83
N ASN A 575 21.10 -12.76 -5.57
CA ASN A 575 22.29 -12.13 -6.13
C ASN A 575 22.77 -10.91 -5.32
N GLY A 576 22.34 -10.77 -4.06
CA GLY A 576 22.78 -9.71 -3.16
C GLY A 576 22.13 -8.36 -3.41
N SER A 577 22.84 -7.28 -3.02
CA SER A 577 22.36 -5.89 -3.16
C SER A 577 23.06 -5.19 -4.32
N ILE A 578 22.28 -4.59 -5.22
CA ILE A 578 22.76 -3.94 -6.45
C ILE A 578 22.22 -2.51 -6.48
N GLY A 579 23.10 -1.52 -6.69
CA GLY A 579 22.76 -0.11 -6.69
C GLY A 579 22.02 0.40 -7.93
N GLY A 580 21.94 -0.42 -8.99
CA GLY A 580 21.23 -0.14 -10.24
C GLY A 580 20.19 -1.21 -10.56
N GLU A 581 19.69 -1.19 -11.79
CA GLU A 581 18.81 -2.24 -12.29
C GLU A 581 19.52 -3.60 -12.33
N PHE A 582 18.94 -4.61 -11.70
CA PHE A 582 19.40 -5.97 -11.80
C PHE A 582 18.91 -6.59 -13.10
N ILE A 583 19.86 -7.09 -13.91
CA ILE A 583 19.62 -7.91 -15.10
C ILE A 583 20.45 -9.18 -14.95
N PRO A 584 19.87 -10.38 -15.04
CA PRO A 584 20.63 -11.63 -14.92
C PRO A 584 21.67 -11.75 -16.01
N GLY A 585 22.91 -12.14 -15.64
CA GLY A 585 24.01 -12.46 -16.55
C GLY A 585 24.47 -13.91 -16.36
N SER A 586 25.54 -14.29 -17.02
CA SER A 586 26.10 -15.66 -16.93
C SER A 586 26.57 -16.06 -15.52
N SER A 587 26.85 -15.08 -14.65
CA SER A 587 27.22 -15.30 -13.25
C SER A 587 26.04 -15.27 -12.28
N SER A 588 24.82 -14.96 -12.75
CA SER A 588 23.63 -14.91 -11.91
C SER A 588 23.17 -16.31 -11.53
N THR A 589 22.78 -16.44 -10.26
CA THR A 589 22.27 -17.71 -9.74
C THR A 589 20.77 -17.79 -9.95
N TRP A 590 20.31 -18.74 -10.73
CA TRP A 590 18.91 -19.15 -10.78
C TRP A 590 18.64 -20.19 -9.71
N VAL A 591 17.64 -19.95 -8.88
CA VAL A 591 17.30 -20.81 -7.74
C VAL A 591 16.05 -21.60 -8.07
N PRO A 592 16.13 -22.96 -8.04
CA PRO A 592 14.97 -23.83 -8.18
C PRO A 592 14.00 -23.62 -7.00
N ARG A 593 12.73 -23.59 -7.30
CA ARG A 593 11.64 -23.40 -6.33
C ARG A 593 10.55 -24.42 -6.55
N SER A 594 9.97 -24.88 -5.47
CA SER A 594 8.89 -25.85 -5.50
C SER A 594 7.86 -25.59 -4.43
N VAL A 595 6.60 -25.77 -4.79
CA VAL A 595 5.51 -25.83 -3.81
C VAL A 595 4.74 -27.13 -4.01
N THR A 596 4.42 -27.80 -2.91
CA THR A 596 3.59 -28.99 -2.96
C THR A 596 2.17 -28.63 -3.36
N ILE A 597 1.61 -29.37 -4.31
CA ILE A 597 0.21 -29.23 -4.71
C ILE A 597 -0.65 -30.14 -3.81
N PRO A 598 -1.44 -29.60 -2.87
CA PRO A 598 -2.27 -30.43 -1.99
C PRO A 598 -3.31 -31.21 -2.80
N ALA A 599 -3.60 -32.44 -2.39
CA ALA A 599 -4.55 -33.31 -3.08
C ALA A 599 -5.93 -32.69 -3.31
N THR A 600 -6.37 -31.84 -2.37
CA THR A 600 -7.66 -31.11 -2.43
C THR A 600 -7.77 -30.12 -3.58
N TYR A 601 -6.64 -29.74 -4.18
CA TYR A 601 -6.61 -28.80 -5.33
C TYR A 601 -6.22 -29.49 -6.65
N ARG A 602 -6.28 -30.83 -6.72
CA ARG A 602 -5.99 -31.59 -7.93
C ARG A 602 -7.29 -31.93 -8.65
N THR A 603 -7.69 -31.06 -9.56
CA THR A 603 -8.91 -31.19 -10.37
C THR A 603 -8.58 -31.14 -11.84
N SER A 604 -9.58 -31.33 -12.69
CA SER A 604 -9.46 -31.17 -14.15
C SER A 604 -9.23 -29.70 -14.58
N GLN A 605 -9.45 -28.76 -13.67
CA GLN A 605 -9.24 -27.32 -13.90
C GLN A 605 -8.52 -26.72 -12.71
N THR A 606 -7.22 -26.89 -12.64
CA THR A 606 -6.37 -26.32 -11.60
C THR A 606 -5.55 -25.18 -12.18
N PHE A 607 -5.62 -24.00 -11.58
CA PHE A 607 -4.87 -22.81 -11.97
C PHE A 607 -3.88 -22.46 -10.87
N PHE A 608 -2.74 -21.87 -11.25
CA PHE A 608 -1.79 -21.27 -10.32
C PHE A 608 -1.64 -19.79 -10.61
N ARG A 609 -1.26 -19.04 -9.58
CA ARG A 609 -0.99 -17.62 -9.67
C ARG A 609 0.30 -17.29 -8.94
N PHE A 610 1.18 -16.57 -9.62
CA PHE A 610 2.32 -15.87 -9.04
C PHE A 610 1.88 -14.45 -8.71
N ARG A 611 1.72 -14.14 -7.45
CA ARG A 611 1.41 -12.79 -6.97
C ARG A 611 2.67 -12.20 -6.38
N LEU A 612 3.27 -11.23 -7.04
CA LEU A 612 4.40 -10.51 -6.49
C LEU A 612 3.93 -9.17 -5.93
N ARG A 613 4.31 -8.91 -4.69
CA ARG A 613 4.10 -7.65 -4.01
C ARG A 613 5.42 -6.88 -4.01
N ALA A 614 5.42 -5.71 -4.63
CA ALA A 614 6.60 -4.87 -4.76
C ALA A 614 7.00 -4.21 -3.46
N GLY A 615 8.29 -4.05 -3.21
CA GLY A 615 8.88 -3.32 -2.09
C GLY A 615 9.89 -2.27 -2.56
N ASN A 616 10.12 -1.25 -1.76
CA ASN A 616 11.12 -0.22 -2.06
C ASN A 616 12.57 -0.71 -1.88
N GLY A 617 12.76 -1.84 -1.22
CA GLY A 617 14.06 -2.51 -1.06
C GLY A 617 14.28 -3.65 -2.03
N GLY A 618 13.32 -3.93 -2.94
CA GLY A 618 13.43 -4.91 -4.00
C GLY A 618 14.12 -4.36 -5.24
N ASN A 619 14.42 -5.28 -6.16
CA ASN A 619 14.86 -5.01 -7.52
C ASN A 619 14.07 -5.94 -8.44
N ASN A 620 14.37 -5.99 -9.73
CA ASN A 620 13.66 -6.90 -10.64
C ASN A 620 13.78 -8.35 -10.18
N VAL A 621 12.65 -9.07 -10.26
CA VAL A 621 12.57 -10.52 -9.99
C VAL A 621 12.23 -11.22 -11.30
N TYR A 622 12.99 -12.24 -11.63
CA TYR A 622 12.84 -13.02 -12.85
C TYR A 622 12.35 -14.43 -12.51
N LEU A 623 11.47 -14.95 -13.35
CA LEU A 623 10.81 -16.25 -13.23
C LEU A 623 10.98 -17.02 -14.54
N ASP A 624 11.34 -18.30 -14.45
CA ASP A 624 11.54 -19.16 -15.62
C ASP A 624 11.21 -20.63 -15.33
N ASN A 625 11.11 -21.45 -16.39
CA ASN A 625 10.96 -22.89 -16.32
C ASN A 625 9.86 -23.38 -15.36
N VAL A 626 8.62 -22.95 -15.61
CA VAL A 626 7.47 -23.39 -14.81
C VAL A 626 7.00 -24.77 -15.24
N GLY A 627 6.78 -25.66 -14.26
CA GLY A 627 6.34 -27.02 -14.58
C GLY A 627 5.60 -27.72 -13.46
N ILE A 628 5.01 -28.87 -13.81
CA ILE A 628 4.32 -29.77 -12.86
C ILE A 628 5.01 -31.13 -12.87
N GLY A 629 5.53 -31.54 -11.73
CA GLY A 629 6.33 -32.76 -11.61
C GLY A 629 6.11 -33.53 -10.31
N LEU A 630 6.61 -34.77 -10.32
CA LEU A 630 6.58 -35.65 -9.15
C LEU A 630 7.71 -35.35 -8.15
N PHE A 631 8.63 -34.47 -8.51
CA PHE A 631 9.79 -34.13 -7.68
C PHE A 631 9.93 -32.62 -7.56
N PRO A 632 10.49 -32.13 -6.45
CA PRO A 632 10.92 -30.75 -6.37
C PRO A 632 11.92 -30.36 -7.45
N ALA A 633 11.93 -29.10 -7.86
CA ALA A 633 12.82 -28.58 -8.90
C ALA A 633 14.30 -28.78 -8.56
N GLU A 634 14.68 -28.67 -7.31
CA GLU A 634 16.04 -28.88 -6.81
C GLU A 634 16.53 -30.31 -7.10
N VAL A 635 15.66 -31.29 -6.95
CA VAL A 635 15.98 -32.69 -7.24
C VAL A 635 16.07 -32.92 -8.73
N GLN A 636 15.17 -32.34 -9.51
CA GLN A 636 15.19 -32.45 -10.98
C GLN A 636 16.45 -31.82 -11.56
N GLU A 637 16.85 -30.64 -11.12
CA GLU A 637 18.05 -29.96 -11.60
C GLU A 637 19.32 -30.70 -11.21
N ALA A 638 19.43 -31.12 -9.96
CA ALA A 638 20.57 -31.87 -9.48
C ALA A 638 20.76 -33.19 -10.26
N ALA A 639 19.67 -33.87 -10.58
CA ALA A 639 19.69 -35.08 -11.36
C ALA A 639 20.00 -34.81 -12.85
N ALA A 640 19.58 -33.68 -13.41
CA ALA A 640 19.82 -33.33 -14.81
C ALA A 640 21.26 -32.88 -15.07
N THR A 641 21.90 -32.21 -14.10
CA THR A 641 23.26 -31.66 -14.26
C THR A 641 24.38 -32.66 -14.02
N SER A 642 24.10 -33.77 -13.36
CA SER A 642 25.11 -34.77 -13.01
C SER A 642 24.89 -36.08 -13.81
N ASN A 643 25.81 -36.39 -14.72
CA ASN A 643 25.86 -37.71 -15.31
C ASN A 643 26.19 -38.71 -14.19
N ASN A 644 25.34 -39.73 -14.00
CA ASN A 644 25.49 -40.80 -12.99
C ASN A 644 25.10 -40.46 -11.55
N SER A 645 24.31 -39.47 -11.32
CA SER A 645 23.76 -39.20 -9.97
C SER A 645 22.45 -39.95 -9.73
N LEU A 646 22.38 -40.63 -8.59
CA LEU A 646 21.16 -41.22 -8.05
C LEU A 646 20.62 -40.30 -6.93
N TYR A 647 19.37 -39.91 -7.03
CA TYR A 647 18.66 -39.19 -5.99
C TYR A 647 17.52 -40.08 -5.46
N ILE A 648 17.32 -40.06 -4.16
CA ILE A 648 16.24 -40.81 -3.48
C ILE A 648 15.34 -39.82 -2.78
N TYR A 649 14.07 -39.78 -3.18
CA TYR A 649 13.13 -38.78 -2.64
C TYR A 649 11.70 -39.36 -2.50
N PRO A 650 10.98 -39.06 -1.39
CA PRO A 650 11.50 -38.47 -0.15
C PRO A 650 12.49 -39.39 0.55
N ASN A 651 13.47 -38.80 1.25
CA ASN A 651 14.43 -39.55 2.03
C ASN A 651 14.84 -38.71 3.25
N PRO A 652 14.42 -39.06 4.47
CA PRO A 652 13.68 -40.27 4.87
C PRO A 652 12.24 -40.37 4.34
N SER A 653 11.69 -41.60 4.32
CA SER A 653 10.36 -41.90 3.79
C SER A 653 9.55 -42.80 4.71
N SER A 654 8.23 -42.55 4.82
CA SER A 654 7.26 -43.43 5.53
C SER A 654 6.45 -44.35 4.62
N ASN A 655 6.24 -43.94 3.34
CA ASN A 655 5.36 -44.66 2.41
C ASN A 655 6.11 -45.32 1.21
N GLY A 656 7.36 -44.96 1.02
CA GLY A 656 8.20 -45.38 -0.08
C GLY A 656 8.89 -44.16 -0.71
N CYS A 657 9.85 -44.39 -1.60
CA CYS A 657 10.63 -43.33 -2.23
C CYS A 657 10.80 -43.61 -3.72
N ASN A 658 11.08 -42.54 -4.45
CA ASN A 658 11.45 -42.62 -5.85
C ASN A 658 12.98 -42.58 -5.97
N LEU A 659 13.51 -43.45 -6.82
CA LEU A 659 14.86 -43.38 -7.34
C LEU A 659 14.84 -42.48 -8.59
N VAL A 660 15.52 -41.38 -8.55
CA VAL A 660 15.66 -40.45 -9.70
C VAL A 660 17.06 -40.47 -10.19
N PHE A 661 17.27 -40.73 -11.46
CA PHE A 661 18.61 -40.85 -12.05
C PHE A 661 18.56 -40.52 -13.53
N LYS A 662 19.68 -40.03 -14.08
CA LYS A 662 19.87 -39.84 -15.50
C LYS A 662 20.48 -41.11 -16.07
N ALA A 663 19.77 -41.82 -16.97
CA ALA A 663 20.30 -42.96 -17.65
C ALA A 663 21.40 -42.50 -18.64
N GLY A 664 22.43 -43.32 -18.81
CA GLY A 664 23.37 -43.16 -19.90
C GLY A 664 22.79 -43.63 -21.24
N ASP A 665 23.64 -44.08 -22.15
CA ASP A 665 23.24 -44.56 -23.50
C ASP A 665 22.45 -45.89 -23.49
N ASP A 666 22.36 -46.55 -22.33
CA ASP A 666 21.69 -47.83 -22.19
C ASP A 666 20.17 -47.63 -22.00
N ASN A 667 19.37 -48.55 -22.55
CA ASN A 667 17.91 -48.56 -22.42
C ASN A 667 17.42 -49.41 -21.24
N ARG A 668 18.33 -49.88 -20.40
CA ARG A 668 18.02 -50.66 -19.20
C ARG A 668 18.77 -50.16 -17.99
N MET A 669 18.14 -50.27 -16.82
CA MET A 669 18.77 -50.10 -15.53
C MET A 669 18.50 -51.28 -14.61
N LYS A 670 19.47 -51.55 -13.74
CA LYS A 670 19.32 -52.46 -12.62
C LYS A 670 19.49 -51.69 -11.32
N TYR A 671 18.56 -51.88 -10.36
CA TYR A 671 18.75 -51.35 -9.03
C TYR A 671 18.76 -52.48 -8.00
N CYS A 672 19.52 -52.25 -6.92
CA CYS A 672 19.66 -53.15 -5.81
C CYS A 672 19.58 -52.41 -4.48
N VAL A 673 18.68 -52.81 -3.61
CA VAL A 673 18.53 -52.29 -2.25
C VAL A 673 19.13 -53.30 -1.26
N ARG A 674 20.08 -52.85 -0.42
CA ARG A 674 20.76 -53.68 0.59
C ARG A 674 20.51 -53.06 1.97
N ASP A 675 20.39 -53.89 2.99
CA ASP A 675 20.43 -53.46 4.38
C ASP A 675 21.89 -53.08 4.79
N VAL A 676 22.07 -52.60 5.99
CA VAL A 676 23.37 -52.17 6.52
C VAL A 676 24.36 -53.34 6.69
N THR A 677 23.89 -54.60 6.63
CA THR A 677 24.74 -55.79 6.68
C THR A 677 25.21 -56.25 5.31
N GLY A 678 24.69 -55.57 4.26
CA GLY A 678 24.99 -55.96 2.86
C GLY A 678 24.03 -57.00 2.26
N LYS A 679 23.03 -57.45 3.01
CA LYS A 679 22.02 -58.39 2.51
C LYS A 679 21.13 -57.68 1.48
N VAL A 680 20.94 -58.33 0.32
CA VAL A 680 19.99 -57.86 -0.68
C VAL A 680 18.57 -58.01 -0.20
N ILE A 681 17.83 -56.90 -0.18
CA ILE A 681 16.42 -56.82 0.18
C ILE A 681 15.53 -56.83 -1.05
N LEU A 682 15.95 -56.06 -2.07
CA LEU A 682 15.22 -55.93 -3.33
C LEU A 682 16.22 -55.77 -4.47
N GLU A 683 15.95 -56.43 -5.58
CA GLU A 683 16.71 -56.29 -6.82
C GLU A 683 15.73 -56.36 -7.99
N ALA A 684 15.86 -55.41 -8.94
CA ALA A 684 15.03 -55.39 -10.15
C ALA A 684 15.75 -54.75 -11.31
N GLU A 685 15.30 -55.08 -12.52
CA GLU A 685 15.72 -54.46 -13.76
C GLU A 685 14.53 -53.79 -14.43
N ARG A 686 14.75 -52.60 -15.02
CA ARG A 686 13.72 -51.80 -15.70
C ARG A 686 14.22 -51.30 -17.04
N ALA A 687 13.27 -51.12 -17.97
CA ALA A 687 13.50 -50.36 -19.17
C ALA A 687 13.55 -48.86 -18.83
N VAL A 688 14.47 -48.14 -19.43
CA VAL A 688 14.67 -46.69 -19.21
C VAL A 688 14.85 -45.99 -20.54
N THR A 689 14.58 -44.68 -20.54
CA THR A 689 14.83 -43.83 -21.70
C THR A 689 16.30 -43.37 -21.65
N PRO A 690 17.13 -43.67 -22.63
CA PRO A 690 18.52 -43.25 -22.66
C PRO A 690 18.68 -41.73 -22.62
N ASN A 691 19.75 -41.26 -22.01
CA ASN A 691 20.12 -39.84 -21.89
C ASN A 691 19.06 -38.92 -21.24
N SER A 692 18.08 -39.55 -20.62
CA SER A 692 16.94 -38.86 -20.01
C SER A 692 16.86 -39.12 -18.50
N LEU A 693 16.13 -38.27 -17.81
CA LEU A 693 15.77 -38.46 -16.40
C LEU A 693 14.76 -39.61 -16.32
N ASN A 694 15.06 -40.62 -15.50
CA ASN A 694 14.21 -41.76 -15.25
C ASN A 694 13.85 -41.86 -13.76
N THR A 695 12.70 -42.48 -13.47
CA THR A 695 12.22 -42.66 -12.10
C THR A 695 11.74 -44.08 -11.88
N GLU A 696 12.00 -44.61 -10.68
CA GLU A 696 11.49 -45.90 -10.23
C GLU A 696 11.01 -45.76 -8.79
N PHE A 697 9.75 -46.15 -8.50
CA PHE A 697 9.21 -46.10 -7.17
C PHE A 697 9.45 -47.38 -6.38
N ILE A 698 10.05 -47.23 -5.20
CA ILE A 698 10.23 -48.30 -4.23
C ILE A 698 9.22 -48.13 -3.10
N SER A 699 8.23 -49.01 -3.03
CA SER A 699 7.22 -48.93 -1.98
C SER A 699 7.80 -49.27 -0.61
N ARG A 700 7.20 -48.76 0.48
CA ARG A 700 7.54 -49.11 1.84
C ARG A 700 7.43 -50.63 2.08
N SER A 701 6.40 -51.28 1.52
CA SER A 701 6.19 -52.71 1.62
C SER A 701 7.23 -53.56 0.94
N ALA A 702 7.86 -53.07 -0.12
CA ALA A 702 8.91 -53.78 -0.82
C ALA A 702 10.23 -53.87 -0.02
N VAL A 703 10.47 -52.87 0.83
CA VAL A 703 11.64 -52.85 1.75
C VAL A 703 11.39 -53.57 3.07
N GLY A 704 10.15 -53.56 3.54
CA GLY A 704 9.71 -54.36 4.72
C GLY A 704 9.87 -53.64 6.06
N THR A 705 11.04 -53.55 6.62
CA THR A 705 11.27 -53.00 7.97
C THR A 705 11.75 -51.55 7.95
N PRO A 706 11.41 -50.72 8.99
CA PRO A 706 12.08 -49.45 9.17
C PRO A 706 13.57 -49.60 9.33
N GLY A 707 14.36 -48.71 8.70
CA GLY A 707 15.79 -48.79 8.81
C GLY A 707 16.54 -47.96 7.73
N MET A 708 17.83 -48.11 7.74
CA MET A 708 18.73 -47.54 6.75
C MET A 708 19.12 -48.61 5.72
N TYR A 709 19.07 -48.23 4.47
CA TYR A 709 19.37 -49.10 3.35
C TYR A 709 20.36 -48.38 2.42
N ILE A 710 21.09 -49.16 1.65
CA ILE A 710 21.97 -48.70 0.57
C ILE A 710 21.34 -49.12 -0.76
N VAL A 711 21.06 -48.12 -1.59
CA VAL A 711 20.50 -48.34 -2.93
C VAL A 711 21.61 -48.11 -3.96
N THR A 712 21.81 -49.07 -4.81
CA THR A 712 22.74 -48.99 -5.96
C THR A 712 21.93 -49.09 -7.23
N VAL A 713 22.14 -48.17 -8.18
CA VAL A 713 21.57 -48.17 -9.52
C VAL A 713 22.74 -48.35 -10.52
N THR A 714 22.57 -49.26 -11.46
CA THR A 714 23.49 -49.52 -12.55
C THR A 714 22.79 -49.34 -13.89
N SER A 715 23.34 -48.52 -14.79
CA SER A 715 22.84 -48.31 -16.15
C SER A 715 24.06 -48.22 -17.09
N GLY A 716 24.26 -49.23 -17.95
CA GLY A 716 25.47 -49.36 -18.73
C GLY A 716 26.70 -49.50 -17.85
N SER A 717 27.72 -48.68 -18.11
CA SER A 717 28.94 -48.61 -17.30
C SER A 717 28.80 -47.74 -16.06
N SER A 718 27.66 -47.09 -15.85
CA SER A 718 27.41 -46.17 -14.73
C SER A 718 26.88 -46.89 -13.51
N ILE A 719 27.48 -46.62 -12.34
CA ILE A 719 27.05 -47.13 -11.05
C ILE A 719 26.93 -45.96 -10.09
N SER A 720 25.74 -45.80 -9.50
CA SER A 720 25.44 -44.77 -8.48
C SER A 720 24.91 -45.43 -7.21
N THR A 721 25.34 -44.94 -6.07
CA THR A 721 24.95 -45.51 -4.79
C THR A 721 24.53 -44.40 -3.82
N GLN A 722 23.40 -44.56 -3.16
CA GLN A 722 22.85 -43.61 -2.20
C GLN A 722 22.25 -44.30 -0.95
N LYS A 723 22.23 -43.56 0.16
CA LYS A 723 21.61 -44.00 1.39
C LYS A 723 20.12 -43.70 1.33
N MET A 724 19.28 -44.69 1.67
CA MET A 724 17.84 -44.60 1.83
C MET A 724 17.45 -44.85 3.31
N VAL A 725 16.62 -44.02 3.84
CA VAL A 725 16.08 -44.17 5.23
C VAL A 725 14.57 -44.34 5.14
N VAL A 726 14.07 -45.39 5.77
CA VAL A 726 12.62 -45.73 5.81
C VAL A 726 12.17 -45.84 7.27
N TYR A 727 11.05 -45.17 7.60
CA TYR A 727 10.43 -45.18 8.91
C TYR A 727 9.36 -46.26 9.07
#